data_a754efefa36a4db72490ee5c1798d53f
#
_entry.id   a754efefa36a4db72490ee5c1798d53f
#
_cell.length_a   1.000
_cell.length_b   1.000
_cell.length_c   1.000
_cell.angle_alpha   90.00
_cell.angle_beta   90.00
_cell.angle_gamma   90.00
#
_symmetry.space_group_name_H-M   'P 1'
#
loop_
_entity.id
_entity.type
_entity.pdbx_description
1 polymer ?
#
loop_
_entity_poly.entity_id
_entity_poly.type
_entity_poly.pdbx_seq_one_letter_code
_entity_poly.pdbx_strand_id
1 'polypeptide(L)'
;MRRPFFVLETWRCRDTDQEGTFVHLHVHSAYSLLRGVCRPEALIQRAVADGMPGVAITDWANLYAAIRFVRLAKEAGIRPILGAQIPLVEESVQRPSRGDPPAVVLLAESEKGFRGLIRLVSLAHDGPELGVSWEAVTAHAPGLFLLSGGAEGPVDAALARGDTERARDWLRRFVEVFGPNRAWLEVQDDGSERGRLSHYRLVSLGEEYGLLPVATADVHYIDPEDAPLARVVQALRQGDDGAPPPSPSPRWFASSAEMRARFAHLPQAVNAALEIAERCRVELPLGRVLLPSFDVPEGESPDGYLRRLCQEGLRQRVGDPVPPSYKDRLEHELSVIARMGFASYFLIVWDFIRYSRENGIATGPGRGSAAGSLVAYALGITGVDPVRHHLLFERFLNPERVSMPDIDIDFEDERRFEVIEYVAQKYGHDRVAQIITFGTMAARAAIRDAGRVTGLPPALVDRVAKLVPASLGITLDQALVEEPRLRALMDENEQVRTLLTVAKGLEGLPRHTSTHAAGVVIAPSALTDVVPVQRTPEGGLITQYDMASLEAVGLLKMDFLGLRTLSIIEHTRQLAGERLGHAVEIDEEYTDPKTYELLGRGDTDGCFQLESSGVKHVLRDLQPNCFEDIVAVISLYRPGPMENISRYIDAKHGRVPVHYPHPDLEPILRDTYGIVVYQEQIMQIASRMAGFTLGQADVLRRAVGKKKREVLEQQRAAFVAGCLRQGHPRDLAEELYDLIVRFADYGFNRSHAVAYAVLSWRTAYLKAHYPAEFFASLLSAAMASADKVAQYVEEAFQRGIEVLPPSVQTSGAGFTVSEDGKIRFALGAIKHVGQAAVQAVLGARRAGTFRSLGDFLSRVDHRACHRRTVEALIRAGAFDELGENRDELLGRLERESHWGGGGAQLTFFGEESPGRRASSENEQEKIRHEKELMGLTFTGARVYIRVKRGGPEMLKQLGQVLARHPGNWRVRLVRSSRDVRELGDRWRVQPGPGLTSDVEALLGEGSIVYHLT
;
A
#
# COMPACT_ATOMS: atom_id res chain seq x y z
N MET A 1 35.27 -20.71 13.64
CA MET A 1 35.32 -21.31 14.98
C MET A 1 34.88 -20.27 16.01
N ARG A 2 34.05 -20.70 16.93
CA ARG A 2 33.34 -19.96 17.99
C ARG A 2 32.18 -19.09 17.51
N ARG A 3 30.98 -19.69 17.56
CA ARG A 3 29.68 -19.04 17.60
C ARG A 3 29.63 -18.07 18.79
N PRO A 4 29.11 -16.88 18.68
CA PRO A 4 28.66 -16.15 19.85
C PRO A 4 27.40 -16.85 20.37
N PHE A 5 27.55 -17.61 21.42
CA PHE A 5 26.44 -18.02 22.27
C PHE A 5 25.79 -16.74 22.80
N PHE A 6 24.58 -16.41 22.36
CA PHE A 6 23.72 -15.59 23.15
C PHE A 6 23.39 -16.39 24.43
N VAL A 7 24.02 -16.01 25.51
CA VAL A 7 23.72 -16.49 26.85
C VAL A 7 22.25 -16.20 27.09
N LEU A 8 21.47 -17.24 27.30
CA LEU A 8 20.14 -17.18 27.90
C LEU A 8 20.31 -16.60 29.32
N GLU A 9 20.27 -15.28 29.43
CA GLU A 9 20.05 -14.64 30.72
C GLU A 9 18.61 -14.96 31.13
N THR A 10 18.47 -15.91 32.01
CA THR A 10 17.28 -16.15 32.81
C THR A 10 16.87 -14.82 33.43
N TRP A 11 15.62 -14.45 33.31
CA TRP A 11 15.01 -13.29 33.92
C TRP A 11 15.35 -13.23 35.41
N ARG A 12 16.32 -12.43 35.78
CA ARG A 12 16.51 -12.01 37.15
C ARG A 12 15.64 -10.80 37.37
N CYS A 13 14.47 -11.01 38.03
CA CYS A 13 13.76 -9.90 38.65
C CYS A 13 14.77 -9.16 39.55
N ARG A 14 14.82 -7.84 39.48
CA ARG A 14 15.44 -7.03 40.50
C ARG A 14 14.75 -7.44 41.80
N ASP A 15 15.52 -7.89 42.80
CA ASP A 15 15.03 -8.08 44.16
C ASP A 15 14.62 -6.72 44.72
N THR A 16 13.39 -6.32 44.40
CA THR A 16 12.69 -5.24 45.10
C THR A 16 11.81 -5.91 46.14
N ASP A 17 11.81 -5.39 47.35
CA ASP A 17 10.87 -5.78 48.40
C ASP A 17 9.45 -5.80 47.82
N GLN A 18 8.93 -7.03 47.57
CA GLN A 18 7.67 -7.24 46.79
C GLN A 18 6.42 -6.93 47.62
N GLU A 19 6.58 -6.62 48.92
CA GLU A 19 5.46 -6.18 49.74
C GLU A 19 4.93 -4.83 49.24
N GLY A 20 3.87 -4.90 48.47
CA GLY A 20 3.11 -3.70 48.10
C GLY A 20 3.02 -3.39 46.64
N THR A 21 3.50 -4.18 45.68
CA THR A 21 3.36 -3.97 44.24
C THR A 21 2.04 -4.54 43.68
N PHE A 22 1.59 -4.00 42.56
CA PHE A 22 0.41 -4.47 41.82
C PHE A 22 0.78 -4.74 40.37
N VAL A 23 0.02 -5.59 39.67
CA VAL A 23 0.18 -5.87 38.28
C VAL A 23 -1.17 -5.75 37.57
N HIS A 24 -1.27 -4.89 36.57
CA HIS A 24 -2.47 -4.80 35.75
C HIS A 24 -2.59 -6.00 34.80
N LEU A 25 -3.68 -6.78 34.96
CA LEU A 25 -3.95 -8.00 34.20
C LEU A 25 -5.03 -7.83 33.09
N HIS A 26 -5.84 -6.75 33.13
CA HIS A 26 -6.82 -6.41 32.12
C HIS A 26 -6.52 -5.01 31.57
N VAL A 27 -5.92 -4.96 30.38
CA VAL A 27 -5.37 -3.73 29.80
C VAL A 27 -5.62 -3.71 28.30
N HIS A 28 -6.31 -2.67 27.83
CA HIS A 28 -6.54 -2.38 26.42
C HIS A 28 -5.53 -1.38 25.90
N SER A 29 -4.79 -1.78 24.89
CA SER A 29 -3.95 -0.85 24.15
C SER A 29 -4.75 -0.12 23.07
N ALA A 30 -4.10 0.80 22.37
CA ALA A 30 -4.66 1.44 21.17
C ALA A 30 -5.00 0.44 20.05
N TYR A 31 -4.47 -0.78 20.13
CA TYR A 31 -4.78 -1.87 19.20
C TYR A 31 -6.07 -2.64 19.55
N SER A 32 -6.70 -2.34 20.68
CA SER A 32 -8.15 -2.58 20.87
C SER A 32 -8.93 -1.51 20.11
N LEU A 33 -8.92 -1.56 18.79
CA LEU A 33 -9.32 -0.51 17.86
C LEU A 33 -10.57 0.24 18.31
N LEU A 34 -10.43 1.56 18.50
CA LEU A 34 -11.47 2.47 18.98
C LEU A 34 -12.07 2.08 20.36
N ARG A 35 -11.30 1.39 21.22
CA ARG A 35 -11.64 1.07 22.61
C ARG A 35 -10.63 1.67 23.60
N GLY A 36 -9.34 1.40 23.42
CA GLY A 36 -8.26 1.94 24.24
C GLY A 36 -7.48 3.03 23.50
N VAL A 37 -6.85 3.91 24.30
CA VAL A 37 -5.92 4.95 23.78
C VAL A 37 -4.49 4.74 24.27
N CYS A 38 -4.23 3.69 25.05
CA CYS A 38 -2.91 3.37 25.59
C CYS A 38 -1.95 2.93 24.49
N ARG A 39 -0.90 3.70 24.24
CA ARG A 39 0.19 3.26 23.37
C ARG A 39 1.01 2.20 24.09
N PRO A 40 1.43 1.09 23.46
CA PRO A 40 2.23 0.06 24.11
C PRO A 40 3.48 0.59 24.81
N GLU A 41 4.15 1.59 24.23
CA GLU A 41 5.29 2.28 24.81
C GLU A 41 4.95 2.97 26.14
N ALA A 42 3.83 3.69 26.17
CA ALA A 42 3.37 4.40 27.36
C ALA A 42 2.97 3.44 28.49
N LEU A 43 2.35 2.30 28.15
CA LEU A 43 2.04 1.25 29.12
C LEU A 43 3.30 0.71 29.82
N ILE A 44 4.32 0.39 29.02
CA ILE A 44 5.59 -0.12 29.55
C ILE A 44 6.30 0.95 30.40
N GLN A 45 6.39 2.19 29.91
CA GLN A 45 7.01 3.29 30.62
C GLN A 45 6.31 3.55 31.97
N ARG A 46 4.97 3.53 31.99
CA ARG A 46 4.19 3.73 33.22
C ARG A 46 4.40 2.59 34.22
N ALA A 47 4.36 1.33 33.75
CA ALA A 47 4.63 0.18 34.63
C ALA A 47 6.02 0.23 35.26
N VAL A 48 7.03 0.61 34.47
CA VAL A 48 8.41 0.80 34.98
C VAL A 48 8.48 1.93 36.00
N ALA A 49 7.86 3.07 35.73
CA ALA A 49 7.83 4.23 36.61
C ALA A 49 7.16 3.91 37.97
N ASP A 50 6.11 3.10 37.96
CA ASP A 50 5.38 2.66 39.15
C ASP A 50 6.03 1.44 39.83
N GLY A 51 7.19 0.98 39.37
CA GLY A 51 7.94 -0.17 39.94
C GLY A 51 7.21 -1.50 39.79
N MET A 52 6.31 -1.65 38.84
CA MET A 52 5.58 -2.90 38.62
C MET A 52 6.49 -3.97 38.00
N PRO A 53 6.46 -5.23 38.47
CA PRO A 53 7.32 -6.30 37.98
C PRO A 53 6.89 -6.80 36.57
N GLY A 54 5.70 -6.43 36.15
CA GLY A 54 5.13 -6.81 34.87
C GLY A 54 3.83 -6.06 34.54
N VAL A 55 3.33 -6.22 33.34
CA VAL A 55 2.05 -5.67 32.90
C VAL A 55 1.47 -6.55 31.79
N ALA A 56 0.13 -6.68 31.78
CA ALA A 56 -0.55 -7.42 30.73
C ALA A 56 -0.93 -6.53 29.55
N ILE A 57 -1.16 -7.18 28.41
CA ILE A 57 -1.90 -6.67 27.27
C ILE A 57 -3.00 -7.67 26.95
N THR A 58 -4.25 -7.20 26.91
CA THR A 58 -5.45 -8.02 26.73
C THR A 58 -6.43 -7.37 25.77
N ASP A 59 -5.94 -7.06 24.58
CA ASP A 59 -6.71 -6.39 23.57
C ASP A 59 -7.95 -7.18 23.14
N TRP A 60 -8.99 -6.47 22.66
CA TRP A 60 -10.28 -7.04 22.31
C TRP A 60 -10.18 -7.93 21.08
N ALA A 61 -10.37 -9.24 21.27
CA ALA A 61 -10.38 -10.26 20.23
C ALA A 61 -9.16 -10.26 19.29
N ASN A 62 -8.00 -9.74 19.73
CA ASN A 62 -6.83 -9.70 18.87
C ASN A 62 -5.50 -9.76 19.67
N LEU A 63 -4.40 -10.00 18.92
CA LEU A 63 -3.04 -9.98 19.41
C LEU A 63 -2.14 -9.02 18.59
N TYR A 64 -2.71 -7.98 18.00
CA TYR A 64 -2.01 -7.08 17.06
C TYR A 64 -0.70 -6.51 17.63
N ALA A 65 -0.70 -6.12 18.89
CA ALA A 65 0.44 -5.49 19.55
C ALA A 65 1.36 -6.48 20.28
N ALA A 66 1.02 -7.77 20.36
CA ALA A 66 1.68 -8.72 21.26
C ALA A 66 3.20 -8.78 21.08
N ILE A 67 3.70 -8.89 19.85
CA ILE A 67 5.15 -8.99 19.56
C ILE A 67 5.87 -7.69 19.88
N ARG A 68 5.28 -6.54 19.49
CA ARG A 68 5.82 -5.21 19.82
C ARG A 68 5.89 -5.00 21.33
N PHE A 69 4.85 -5.39 22.06
CA PHE A 69 4.76 -5.29 23.49
C PHE A 69 5.82 -6.14 24.20
N VAL A 70 6.01 -7.40 23.77
CA VAL A 70 7.06 -8.29 24.30
C VAL A 70 8.45 -7.69 24.10
N ARG A 71 8.74 -7.11 22.94
CA ARG A 71 10.03 -6.48 22.67
C ARG A 71 10.28 -5.27 23.58
N LEU A 72 9.30 -4.39 23.71
CA LEU A 72 9.37 -3.21 24.58
C LEU A 72 9.54 -3.59 26.04
N ALA A 73 8.77 -4.57 26.53
CA ALA A 73 8.87 -5.05 27.91
C ALA A 73 10.25 -5.67 28.18
N LYS A 74 10.78 -6.45 27.23
CA LYS A 74 12.11 -7.05 27.33
C LYS A 74 13.22 -6.00 27.38
N GLU A 75 13.14 -4.97 26.54
CA GLU A 75 14.07 -3.85 26.53
C GLU A 75 14.02 -3.05 27.85
N ALA A 76 12.84 -2.92 28.44
CA ALA A 76 12.62 -2.24 29.72
C ALA A 76 12.90 -3.10 30.96
N GLY A 77 13.12 -4.42 30.80
CA GLY A 77 13.42 -5.33 31.88
C GLY A 77 12.23 -5.68 32.78
N ILE A 78 10.99 -5.58 32.29
CA ILE A 78 9.75 -5.99 32.97
C ILE A 78 9.10 -7.17 32.26
N ARG A 79 8.26 -7.92 32.99
CA ARG A 79 7.58 -9.11 32.46
C ARG A 79 6.38 -8.75 31.62
N PRO A 80 6.33 -9.15 30.33
CA PRO A 80 5.12 -9.06 29.52
C PRO A 80 4.16 -10.20 29.88
N ILE A 81 2.89 -9.88 30.09
CA ILE A 81 1.82 -10.86 30.26
C ILE A 81 0.93 -10.77 29.03
N LEU A 82 0.82 -11.88 28.30
CA LEU A 82 0.09 -11.92 27.06
C LEU A 82 -1.30 -12.51 27.29
N GLY A 83 -2.31 -11.79 26.82
CA GLY A 83 -3.70 -12.20 26.90
C GLY A 83 -4.56 -11.56 25.81
N ALA A 84 -5.83 -11.85 25.85
CA ALA A 84 -6.86 -11.21 25.04
C ALA A 84 -8.19 -11.24 25.79
N GLN A 85 -9.00 -10.19 25.60
CA GLN A 85 -10.41 -10.23 25.97
C GLN A 85 -11.18 -10.86 24.82
N ILE A 86 -11.82 -12.00 25.09
CA ILE A 86 -12.47 -12.85 24.08
C ILE A 86 -13.99 -12.75 24.22
N PRO A 87 -14.70 -12.20 23.22
CA PRO A 87 -16.15 -12.18 23.19
C PRO A 87 -16.70 -13.60 23.00
N LEU A 88 -17.78 -13.90 23.73
CA LEU A 88 -18.47 -15.20 23.69
C LEU A 88 -19.76 -15.09 22.88
N VAL A 89 -19.88 -15.94 21.87
CA VAL A 89 -21.07 -16.07 21.03
C VAL A 89 -21.71 -17.42 21.30
N GLU A 90 -22.90 -17.40 21.90
CA GLU A 90 -23.73 -18.60 22.11
C GLU A 90 -25.14 -18.35 21.59
N GLU A 91 -25.78 -19.35 20.99
CA GLU A 91 -27.17 -19.28 20.56
C GLU A 91 -28.13 -18.96 21.70
N SER A 92 -27.76 -19.31 22.95
CA SER A 92 -28.56 -19.12 24.16
C SER A 92 -28.37 -17.76 24.82
N VAL A 93 -27.36 -16.95 24.39
CA VAL A 93 -27.12 -15.63 24.96
C VAL A 93 -27.91 -14.60 24.16
N GLN A 94 -29.05 -14.15 24.73
CA GLN A 94 -29.79 -13.02 24.19
C GLN A 94 -28.89 -11.79 24.13
N ARG A 95 -28.63 -11.29 22.94
CA ARG A 95 -27.87 -10.08 22.72
C ARG A 95 -28.54 -8.88 23.35
N PRO A 96 -27.78 -7.96 23.95
CA PRO A 96 -28.29 -6.62 24.15
C PRO A 96 -28.63 -6.07 22.75
N SER A 97 -29.77 -5.44 22.62
CA SER A 97 -30.24 -4.81 21.37
C SER A 97 -29.27 -3.73 20.83
N ARG A 98 -28.35 -3.29 21.64
CA ARG A 98 -27.18 -2.45 21.35
C ARG A 98 -26.10 -2.80 22.36
N GLY A 99 -24.90 -3.25 21.90
CA GLY A 99 -23.76 -3.54 22.75
C GLY A 99 -22.91 -4.70 22.25
N ASP A 100 -21.74 -4.85 22.84
CA ASP A 100 -20.83 -5.97 22.57
C ASP A 100 -21.36 -7.26 23.28
N PRO A 101 -21.03 -8.45 22.76
CA PRO A 101 -21.33 -9.70 23.45
C PRO A 101 -20.51 -9.79 24.77
N PRO A 102 -20.99 -10.57 25.78
CA PRO A 102 -20.21 -10.81 26.98
C PRO A 102 -18.83 -11.40 26.64
N ALA A 103 -17.80 -11.00 27.38
CA ALA A 103 -16.44 -11.41 27.10
C ALA A 103 -15.71 -11.88 28.38
N VAL A 104 -14.76 -12.79 28.20
CA VAL A 104 -13.83 -13.22 29.25
C VAL A 104 -12.42 -12.78 28.92
N VAL A 105 -11.58 -12.56 29.94
CA VAL A 105 -10.17 -12.30 29.73
C VAL A 105 -9.39 -13.60 29.88
N LEU A 106 -8.59 -13.93 28.86
CA LEU A 106 -7.72 -15.10 28.87
C LEU A 106 -6.27 -14.64 28.89
N LEU A 107 -5.46 -15.18 29.83
CA LEU A 107 -4.03 -14.88 29.95
C LEU A 107 -3.23 -16.15 29.70
N ALA A 108 -2.14 -16.06 28.98
CA ALA A 108 -1.25 -17.19 28.72
C ALA A 108 -0.33 -17.45 29.94
N GLU A 109 -0.50 -18.60 30.58
CA GLU A 109 0.38 -19.12 31.63
C GLU A 109 1.71 -19.62 31.02
N SER A 110 1.64 -20.16 29.79
CA SER A 110 2.74 -20.84 29.10
C SER A 110 2.70 -20.61 27.59
N GLU A 111 3.75 -21.06 26.89
CA GLU A 111 3.78 -21.08 25.41
C GLU A 111 2.60 -21.87 24.80
N LYS A 112 2.20 -22.99 25.46
CA LYS A 112 1.01 -23.75 25.04
C LYS A 112 -0.26 -22.91 25.13
N GLY A 113 -0.42 -22.17 26.24
CA GLY A 113 -1.55 -21.25 26.41
C GLY A 113 -1.52 -20.12 25.39
N PHE A 114 -0.35 -19.57 25.06
CA PHE A 114 -0.25 -18.54 24.02
C PHE A 114 -0.65 -19.06 22.65
N ARG A 115 -0.29 -20.29 22.27
CA ARG A 115 -0.81 -20.94 21.06
C ARG A 115 -2.32 -21.13 21.11
N GLY A 116 -2.87 -21.45 22.29
CA GLY A 116 -4.32 -21.46 22.49
C GLY A 116 -4.97 -20.11 22.22
N LEU A 117 -4.37 -19.01 22.70
CA LEU A 117 -4.83 -17.64 22.40
C LEU A 117 -4.76 -17.32 20.91
N ILE A 118 -3.66 -17.64 20.22
CA ILE A 118 -3.53 -17.45 18.78
C ILE A 118 -4.72 -18.09 18.03
N ARG A 119 -5.06 -19.34 18.39
CA ARG A 119 -6.17 -20.06 17.76
C ARG A 119 -7.52 -19.46 18.13
N LEU A 120 -7.74 -19.08 19.40
CA LEU A 120 -8.99 -18.47 19.83
C LEU A 120 -9.24 -17.11 19.18
N VAL A 121 -8.25 -16.22 19.14
CA VAL A 121 -8.42 -14.94 18.45
C VAL A 121 -8.61 -15.12 16.94
N SER A 122 -8.01 -16.14 16.34
CA SER A 122 -8.23 -16.46 14.94
C SER A 122 -9.65 -16.96 14.68
N LEU A 123 -10.15 -17.85 15.51
CA LEU A 123 -11.53 -18.33 15.45
C LEU A 123 -12.55 -17.22 15.70
N ALA A 124 -12.24 -16.26 16.57
CA ALA A 124 -13.11 -15.12 16.82
C ALA A 124 -13.39 -14.27 15.57
N HIS A 125 -12.51 -14.31 14.59
CA HIS A 125 -12.63 -13.60 13.32
C HIS A 125 -13.02 -14.49 12.13
N ASP A 126 -13.34 -15.76 12.35
CA ASP A 126 -13.68 -16.71 11.27
C ASP A 126 -15.17 -16.71 10.92
N GLY A 127 -16.04 -16.26 11.83
CA GLY A 127 -17.47 -16.19 11.66
C GLY A 127 -17.99 -14.83 11.19
N PRO A 128 -19.30 -14.74 10.88
CA PRO A 128 -19.95 -13.46 10.55
C PRO A 128 -20.02 -12.49 11.73
N GLU A 129 -19.80 -13.00 12.93
CA GLU A 129 -19.83 -12.28 14.18
C GLU A 129 -18.52 -12.45 14.93
N LEU A 130 -18.02 -11.36 15.51
CA LEU A 130 -16.80 -11.38 16.28
C LEU A 130 -17.02 -12.10 17.61
N GLY A 131 -16.37 -13.25 17.80
CA GLY A 131 -16.41 -14.02 19.05
C GLY A 131 -16.26 -15.51 18.83
N VAL A 132 -16.21 -16.25 19.94
CA VAL A 132 -16.06 -17.71 19.93
C VAL A 132 -17.14 -18.37 20.77
N SER A 133 -17.42 -19.66 20.49
CA SER A 133 -18.27 -20.48 21.34
C SER A 133 -17.50 -20.92 22.59
N TRP A 134 -18.23 -21.30 23.67
CA TRP A 134 -17.62 -21.84 24.88
C TRP A 134 -16.86 -23.16 24.63
N GLU A 135 -17.33 -23.98 23.69
CA GLU A 135 -16.66 -25.20 23.26
C GLU A 135 -15.29 -24.91 22.66
N ALA A 136 -15.16 -23.84 21.88
CA ALA A 136 -13.87 -23.42 21.35
C ALA A 136 -12.92 -22.97 22.46
N VAL A 137 -13.42 -22.21 23.45
CA VAL A 137 -12.64 -21.86 24.67
C VAL A 137 -12.18 -23.13 25.41
N THR A 138 -13.08 -24.10 25.61
CA THR A 138 -12.79 -25.38 26.28
C THR A 138 -11.68 -26.16 25.55
N ALA A 139 -11.75 -26.25 24.22
CA ALA A 139 -10.75 -26.95 23.41
C ALA A 139 -9.35 -26.35 23.51
N HIS A 140 -9.23 -25.06 23.78
CA HIS A 140 -7.96 -24.32 23.82
C HIS A 140 -7.57 -23.80 25.22
N ALA A 141 -8.29 -24.18 26.27
CA ALA A 141 -8.06 -23.78 27.66
C ALA A 141 -6.70 -24.23 28.28
N PRO A 142 -6.07 -25.36 27.90
CA PRO A 142 -4.84 -25.80 28.55
C PRO A 142 -3.70 -24.78 28.45
N GLY A 143 -3.18 -24.35 29.62
CA GLY A 143 -2.12 -23.36 29.75
C GLY A 143 -2.62 -21.90 29.69
N LEU A 144 -3.93 -21.70 29.87
CA LEU A 144 -4.56 -20.41 30.04
C LEU A 144 -5.11 -20.21 31.45
N PHE A 145 -5.08 -18.95 31.90
CA PHE A 145 -5.90 -18.44 32.99
C PHE A 145 -7.17 -17.79 32.39
N LEU A 146 -8.26 -17.89 33.14
CA LEU A 146 -9.49 -17.19 32.87
C LEU A 146 -9.77 -16.15 33.95
N LEU A 147 -10.02 -14.90 33.58
CA LEU A 147 -10.67 -13.89 34.39
C LEU A 147 -12.11 -13.74 33.90
N SER A 148 -13.07 -13.59 34.81
CA SER A 148 -14.50 -13.63 34.47
C SER A 148 -15.01 -12.49 33.58
N GLY A 149 -14.17 -11.49 33.26
CA GLY A 149 -14.47 -10.36 32.35
C GLY A 149 -15.08 -9.15 33.05
N GLY A 150 -15.22 -9.17 34.37
CA GLY A 150 -15.78 -8.07 35.15
C GLY A 150 -17.15 -7.64 34.61
N ALA A 151 -17.40 -6.35 34.57
CA ALA A 151 -18.67 -5.78 34.13
C ALA A 151 -19.12 -6.19 32.69
N GLU A 152 -18.16 -6.52 31.82
CA GLU A 152 -18.41 -7.01 30.45
C GLU A 152 -18.48 -8.55 30.39
N GLY A 153 -18.26 -9.24 31.53
CA GLY A 153 -18.27 -10.68 31.62
C GLY A 153 -19.65 -11.32 31.71
N PRO A 154 -19.76 -12.60 31.35
CA PRO A 154 -21.05 -13.30 31.34
C PRO A 154 -21.68 -13.48 32.73
N VAL A 155 -20.86 -13.57 33.80
CA VAL A 155 -21.34 -13.71 35.19
C VAL A 155 -22.00 -12.41 35.66
N ASP A 156 -21.27 -11.28 35.55
CA ASP A 156 -21.78 -9.96 35.95
C ASP A 156 -22.97 -9.55 35.10
N ALA A 157 -22.96 -9.83 33.82
CA ALA A 157 -24.08 -9.61 32.93
C ALA A 157 -25.35 -10.40 33.31
N ALA A 158 -25.22 -11.61 33.84
CA ALA A 158 -26.31 -12.39 34.37
C ALA A 158 -26.82 -11.81 35.71
N LEU A 159 -25.92 -11.49 36.64
CA LEU A 159 -26.24 -10.89 37.92
C LEU A 159 -26.93 -9.52 37.79
N ALA A 160 -26.48 -8.69 36.84
CA ALA A 160 -27.11 -7.38 36.55
C ALA A 160 -28.56 -7.49 36.07
N ARG A 161 -28.90 -8.62 35.42
CA ARG A 161 -30.29 -8.94 35.03
C ARG A 161 -31.07 -9.68 36.11
N GLY A 162 -30.47 -9.97 37.28
CA GLY A 162 -31.08 -10.72 38.36
C GLY A 162 -31.13 -12.25 38.10
N ASP A 163 -30.47 -12.75 37.06
CA ASP A 163 -30.45 -14.16 36.69
C ASP A 163 -29.26 -14.87 37.43
N THR A 164 -29.51 -15.21 38.69
CA THR A 164 -28.50 -15.85 39.54
C THR A 164 -28.20 -17.29 39.10
N GLU A 165 -29.19 -18.00 38.54
CA GLU A 165 -28.99 -19.37 38.07
C GLU A 165 -28.09 -19.40 36.85
N ARG A 166 -28.24 -18.45 35.93
CA ARG A 166 -27.33 -18.30 34.80
C ARG A 166 -25.90 -17.92 35.23
N ALA A 167 -25.78 -17.07 36.24
CA ALA A 167 -24.48 -16.77 36.83
C ALA A 167 -23.81 -18.03 37.42
N ARG A 168 -24.57 -18.87 38.15
CA ARG A 168 -24.09 -20.15 38.69
C ARG A 168 -23.67 -21.13 37.59
N ASP A 169 -24.42 -21.15 36.48
CA ASP A 169 -24.07 -21.98 35.32
C ASP A 169 -22.72 -21.61 34.75
N TRP A 170 -22.47 -20.30 34.57
CA TRP A 170 -21.16 -19.82 34.12
C TRP A 170 -20.01 -20.17 35.10
N LEU A 171 -20.21 -19.98 36.40
CA LEU A 171 -19.20 -20.31 37.39
C LEU A 171 -18.86 -21.80 37.36
N ARG A 172 -19.87 -22.67 37.22
CA ARG A 172 -19.68 -24.13 37.09
C ARG A 172 -18.83 -24.42 35.85
N ARG A 173 -19.17 -23.85 34.66
CA ARG A 173 -18.42 -24.03 33.41
C ARG A 173 -16.96 -23.56 33.56
N PHE A 174 -16.73 -22.46 34.29
CA PHE A 174 -15.38 -21.96 34.53
C PHE A 174 -14.53 -22.97 35.31
N VAL A 175 -15.09 -23.52 36.37
CA VAL A 175 -14.42 -24.52 37.19
C VAL A 175 -14.23 -25.85 36.47
N GLU A 176 -15.22 -26.32 35.70
CA GLU A 176 -15.14 -27.55 34.92
C GLU A 176 -13.99 -27.49 33.90
N VAL A 177 -13.77 -26.36 33.26
CA VAL A 177 -12.80 -26.20 32.16
C VAL A 177 -11.40 -25.81 32.69
N PHE A 178 -11.33 -24.83 33.60
CA PHE A 178 -10.04 -24.27 34.08
C PHE A 178 -9.63 -24.78 35.47
N GLY A 179 -10.59 -25.27 36.25
CA GLY A 179 -10.38 -25.58 37.66
C GLY A 179 -10.25 -24.30 38.53
N PRO A 180 -10.35 -24.45 39.87
CA PRO A 180 -10.36 -23.28 40.75
C PRO A 180 -9.03 -22.52 40.81
N ASN A 181 -7.93 -23.14 40.42
CA ASN A 181 -6.61 -22.52 40.42
C ASN A 181 -6.26 -21.73 39.14
N ARG A 182 -7.10 -21.78 38.11
CA ARG A 182 -6.88 -21.08 36.84
C ARG A 182 -8.07 -20.22 36.40
N ALA A 183 -9.20 -20.31 37.12
CA ALA A 183 -10.34 -19.42 36.91
C ALA A 183 -10.45 -18.45 38.08
N TRP A 184 -10.60 -17.16 37.76
CA TRP A 184 -10.62 -16.08 38.76
C TRP A 184 -11.82 -15.17 38.51
N LEU A 185 -12.43 -14.68 39.63
CA LEU A 185 -13.51 -13.71 39.53
C LEU A 185 -12.92 -12.32 39.45
N GLU A 186 -13.09 -11.69 38.32
CA GLU A 186 -12.63 -10.33 38.09
C GLU A 186 -13.52 -9.32 38.81
N VAL A 187 -12.94 -8.51 39.68
CA VAL A 187 -13.60 -7.42 40.37
C VAL A 187 -13.03 -6.08 39.93
N GLN A 188 -13.91 -5.17 39.50
CA GLN A 188 -13.58 -3.85 38.99
C GLN A 188 -14.29 -2.79 39.84
N ASP A 189 -13.56 -1.86 40.47
CA ASP A 189 -14.14 -0.81 41.28
C ASP A 189 -14.56 0.39 40.44
N ASP A 190 -15.85 0.68 40.40
CA ASP A 190 -16.45 1.85 39.74
C ASP A 190 -16.52 3.09 40.65
N GLY A 191 -15.96 2.98 41.90
CA GLY A 191 -15.98 4.03 42.89
C GLY A 191 -17.30 4.16 43.64
N SER A 192 -18.34 3.36 43.33
CA SER A 192 -19.63 3.42 43.95
C SER A 192 -19.84 2.42 45.08
N GLU A 193 -20.65 2.76 46.07
CA GLU A 193 -21.04 1.82 47.15
C GLU A 193 -21.79 0.61 46.56
N ARG A 194 -22.61 0.85 45.54
CA ARG A 194 -23.33 -0.21 44.82
C ARG A 194 -22.38 -1.19 44.12
N GLY A 195 -21.29 -0.72 43.51
CA GLY A 195 -20.25 -1.55 42.97
C GLY A 195 -19.62 -2.45 44.01
N ARG A 196 -19.25 -1.91 45.17
CA ARG A 196 -18.68 -2.70 46.29
C ARG A 196 -19.65 -3.77 46.81
N LEU A 197 -20.93 -3.49 46.91
CA LEU A 197 -21.93 -4.49 47.28
C LEU A 197 -22.03 -5.63 46.24
N SER A 198 -21.90 -5.28 44.95
CA SER A 198 -21.84 -6.26 43.88
C SER A 198 -20.62 -7.17 44.01
N HIS A 199 -19.45 -6.62 44.39
CA HIS A 199 -18.24 -7.41 44.65
C HIS A 199 -18.46 -8.48 45.73
N TYR A 200 -19.03 -8.11 46.88
CA TYR A 200 -19.31 -9.08 47.94
C TYR A 200 -20.28 -10.18 47.48
N ARG A 201 -21.28 -9.82 46.70
CA ARG A 201 -22.23 -10.79 46.12
C ARG A 201 -21.56 -11.74 45.15
N LEU A 202 -20.73 -11.21 44.27
CA LEU A 202 -19.96 -12.00 43.28
C LEU A 202 -18.98 -12.95 44.00
N VAL A 203 -18.23 -12.45 44.98
CA VAL A 203 -17.26 -13.23 45.76
C VAL A 203 -17.96 -14.33 46.55
N SER A 204 -19.08 -14.01 47.27
CA SER A 204 -19.85 -15.01 48.01
C SER A 204 -20.40 -16.11 47.10
N LEU A 205 -20.85 -15.75 45.89
CA LEU A 205 -21.31 -16.75 44.92
C LEU A 205 -20.13 -17.62 44.42
N GLY A 206 -18.97 -17.01 44.21
CA GLY A 206 -17.76 -17.70 43.75
C GLY A 206 -17.18 -18.68 44.79
N GLU A 207 -17.30 -18.35 46.08
CA GLU A 207 -16.86 -19.23 47.17
C GLU A 207 -17.57 -20.59 47.14
N GLU A 208 -18.84 -20.64 46.67
CA GLU A 208 -19.59 -21.88 46.49
C GLU A 208 -18.89 -22.85 45.50
N TYR A 209 -18.03 -22.30 44.62
CA TYR A 209 -17.29 -23.01 43.56
C TYR A 209 -15.77 -23.01 43.78
N GLY A 210 -15.29 -22.47 44.90
CA GLY A 210 -13.87 -22.37 45.23
C GLY A 210 -13.09 -21.37 44.38
N LEU A 211 -13.77 -20.39 43.74
CA LEU A 211 -13.16 -19.35 42.92
C LEU A 211 -12.77 -18.14 43.77
N LEU A 212 -11.58 -17.63 43.52
CA LEU A 212 -11.01 -16.46 44.23
C LEU A 212 -11.17 -15.18 43.39
N PRO A 213 -11.33 -14.01 44.04
CA PRO A 213 -11.38 -12.75 43.37
C PRO A 213 -10.00 -12.25 42.91
N VAL A 214 -9.94 -11.53 41.80
CA VAL A 214 -8.78 -10.77 41.30
C VAL A 214 -9.19 -9.34 40.94
N ALA A 215 -8.44 -8.36 41.46
CA ALA A 215 -8.69 -6.95 41.21
C ALA A 215 -8.10 -6.55 39.85
N THR A 216 -8.89 -5.84 39.05
CA THR A 216 -8.43 -5.20 37.81
C THR A 216 -8.99 -3.77 37.68
N ALA A 217 -8.39 -2.96 36.80
CA ALA A 217 -8.87 -1.61 36.48
C ALA A 217 -9.49 -1.54 35.09
N ASP A 218 -9.47 -2.61 34.29
CA ASP A 218 -9.92 -2.61 32.91
C ASP A 218 -9.38 -1.37 32.16
N VAL A 219 -8.06 -1.31 32.05
CA VAL A 219 -7.32 -0.10 31.62
C VAL A 219 -7.59 0.22 30.17
N HIS A 220 -8.06 1.43 29.90
CA HIS A 220 -8.29 1.95 28.55
C HIS A 220 -7.47 3.21 28.24
N TYR A 221 -6.96 3.89 29.25
CA TYR A 221 -6.12 5.08 29.13
C TYR A 221 -5.10 5.16 30.27
N ILE A 222 -4.03 5.96 30.10
CA ILE A 222 -2.92 6.01 31.06
C ILE A 222 -3.25 6.88 32.26
N ASP A 223 -3.59 8.13 32.04
CA ASP A 223 -3.82 9.11 33.09
C ASP A 223 -5.30 9.52 33.15
N PRO A 224 -5.81 9.93 34.34
CA PRO A 224 -7.20 10.40 34.45
C PRO A 224 -7.57 11.51 33.48
N GLU A 225 -6.60 12.35 33.09
CA GLU A 225 -6.73 13.44 32.15
C GLU A 225 -7.02 12.97 30.72
N ASP A 226 -6.72 11.72 30.38
CA ASP A 226 -7.02 11.11 29.09
C ASP A 226 -8.48 10.65 28.94
N ALA A 227 -9.28 10.71 30.00
CA ALA A 227 -10.68 10.29 29.99
C ALA A 227 -11.53 11.01 28.91
N PRO A 228 -11.37 12.31 28.61
CA PRO A 228 -12.04 12.95 27.50
C PRO A 228 -11.69 12.35 26.15
N LEU A 229 -10.41 12.00 25.92
CA LEU A 229 -9.95 11.36 24.71
C LEU A 229 -10.54 9.95 24.56
N ALA A 230 -10.57 9.16 25.62
CA ALA A 230 -11.19 7.83 25.63
C ALA A 230 -12.68 7.89 25.27
N ARG A 231 -13.41 8.91 25.75
CA ARG A 231 -14.81 9.14 25.37
C ARG A 231 -14.98 9.46 23.90
N VAL A 232 -14.10 10.28 23.31
CA VAL A 232 -14.12 10.57 21.88
C VAL A 232 -13.92 9.30 21.07
N VAL A 233 -12.94 8.47 21.45
CA VAL A 233 -12.67 7.20 20.80
C VAL A 233 -13.87 6.24 20.90
N GLN A 234 -14.53 6.18 22.04
CA GLN A 234 -15.76 5.39 22.22
C GLN A 234 -16.92 5.89 21.33
N ALA A 235 -17.11 7.20 21.21
CA ALA A 235 -18.11 7.78 20.33
C ALA A 235 -17.80 7.49 18.85
N LEU A 236 -16.53 7.58 18.44
CA LEU A 236 -16.09 7.17 17.09
C LEU A 236 -16.43 5.71 16.78
N ARG A 237 -16.30 4.82 17.76
CA ARG A 237 -16.66 3.39 17.62
C ARG A 237 -18.16 3.17 17.44
N GLN A 238 -18.96 3.91 18.18
CA GLN A 238 -20.42 3.82 18.13
C GLN A 238 -21.03 4.48 16.89
N GLY A 239 -20.23 5.28 16.17
CA GLY A 239 -20.70 6.06 15.03
C GLY A 239 -21.54 7.26 15.44
N ASP A 240 -21.45 7.69 16.70
CA ASP A 240 -22.22 8.81 17.22
C ASP A 240 -21.65 10.15 16.72
N ASP A 241 -22.54 10.97 16.19
CA ASP A 241 -22.28 12.36 15.82
C ASP A 241 -22.83 13.27 16.93
N GLY A 242 -21.97 13.83 17.78
CA GLY A 242 -22.42 14.75 18.82
C GLY A 242 -21.59 14.68 20.11
N ALA A 243 -22.19 15.14 21.22
CA ALA A 243 -21.50 15.20 22.51
C ALA A 243 -21.04 13.81 22.97
N PRO A 244 -19.80 13.69 23.47
CA PRO A 244 -19.30 12.42 23.99
C PRO A 244 -20.19 11.90 25.13
N PRO A 245 -20.34 10.57 25.27
CA PRO A 245 -21.12 9.95 26.33
C PRO A 245 -20.64 10.38 27.73
N PRO A 246 -21.44 10.17 28.79
CA PRO A 246 -21.05 10.43 30.18
C PRO A 246 -19.70 9.80 30.51
N SER A 247 -19.00 10.34 31.52
CA SER A 247 -17.69 9.80 31.92
C SER A 247 -17.78 8.29 32.17
N PRO A 248 -16.90 7.50 31.50
CA PRO A 248 -16.82 6.08 31.80
C PRO A 248 -16.33 5.85 33.25
N SER A 249 -16.52 4.63 33.77
CA SER A 249 -15.90 4.18 35.00
C SER A 249 -14.39 4.46 35.00
N PRO A 250 -13.73 4.52 36.18
CA PRO A 250 -12.32 4.84 36.30
C PRO A 250 -11.45 3.73 35.69
N ARG A 251 -11.12 3.85 34.40
CA ARG A 251 -10.39 2.88 33.59
C ARG A 251 -8.96 3.34 33.25
N TRP A 252 -8.35 4.13 34.15
CA TRP A 252 -6.97 4.55 33.93
C TRP A 252 -5.96 3.57 34.51
N PHE A 253 -4.73 3.67 34.09
CA PHE A 253 -3.61 2.88 34.61
C PHE A 253 -3.23 3.37 36.03
N ALA A 254 -3.95 2.87 37.02
CA ALA A 254 -3.78 3.26 38.41
C ALA A 254 -2.45 2.72 38.97
N SER A 255 -1.81 3.50 39.84
CA SER A 255 -0.62 3.06 40.59
C SER A 255 -0.93 1.92 41.53
N SER A 256 0.10 1.20 41.97
CA SER A 256 -0.02 0.13 42.98
C SER A 256 -0.67 0.62 44.28
N ALA A 257 -0.38 1.86 44.70
CA ALA A 257 -0.96 2.49 45.87
C ALA A 257 -2.46 2.78 45.70
N GLU A 258 -2.84 3.30 44.56
CA GLU A 258 -4.25 3.57 44.21
C GLU A 258 -5.07 2.28 44.14
N MET A 259 -4.52 1.23 43.50
CA MET A 259 -5.24 -0.07 43.42
C MET A 259 -5.46 -0.66 44.81
N ARG A 260 -4.47 -0.59 45.69
CA ARG A 260 -4.66 -1.04 47.10
C ARG A 260 -5.69 -0.20 47.86
N ALA A 261 -5.69 1.10 47.65
CA ALA A 261 -6.68 1.96 48.29
C ALA A 261 -8.10 1.66 47.80
N ARG A 262 -8.28 1.45 46.47
CA ARG A 262 -9.57 1.08 45.91
C ARG A 262 -10.11 -0.24 46.46
N PHE A 263 -9.24 -1.24 46.55
CA PHE A 263 -9.61 -2.58 46.99
C PHE A 263 -9.24 -2.88 48.47
N ALA A 264 -9.14 -1.83 49.30
CA ALA A 264 -8.85 -2.00 50.74
C ALA A 264 -9.86 -2.90 51.46
N HIS A 265 -11.07 -3.02 50.95
CA HIS A 265 -12.13 -3.91 51.45
C HIS A 265 -11.96 -5.38 50.97
N LEU A 266 -11.06 -5.64 50.01
CA LEU A 266 -10.85 -6.96 49.39
C LEU A 266 -9.37 -7.17 49.07
N PRO A 267 -8.45 -7.10 50.05
CA PRO A 267 -7.00 -7.08 49.78
C PRO A 267 -6.47 -8.37 49.13
N GLN A 268 -7.12 -9.51 49.33
CA GLN A 268 -6.79 -10.76 48.66
C GLN A 268 -6.91 -10.67 47.13
N ALA A 269 -7.82 -9.86 46.61
CA ALA A 269 -7.98 -9.70 45.19
C ALA A 269 -6.80 -8.92 44.54
N VAL A 270 -6.18 -8.02 45.28
CA VAL A 270 -4.97 -7.29 44.85
C VAL A 270 -3.76 -8.24 44.80
N ASN A 271 -3.59 -9.08 45.82
CA ASN A 271 -2.50 -10.05 45.89
C ASN A 271 -2.61 -11.14 44.82
N ALA A 272 -3.83 -11.53 44.45
CA ALA A 272 -4.09 -12.49 43.39
C ALA A 272 -3.56 -12.00 42.02
N ALA A 273 -3.57 -10.69 41.76
CA ALA A 273 -3.02 -10.15 40.53
C ALA A 273 -1.51 -10.39 40.39
N LEU A 274 -0.76 -10.29 41.48
CA LEU A 274 0.66 -10.57 41.47
C LEU A 274 0.93 -12.08 41.36
N GLU A 275 0.17 -12.94 42.05
CA GLU A 275 0.26 -14.39 41.94
C GLU A 275 0.06 -14.87 40.50
N ILE A 276 -0.97 -14.39 39.81
CA ILE A 276 -1.23 -14.72 38.40
C ILE A 276 -0.08 -14.26 37.51
N ALA A 277 0.41 -13.03 37.71
CA ALA A 277 1.51 -12.45 36.95
C ALA A 277 2.81 -13.26 37.10
N GLU A 278 3.10 -13.78 38.28
CA GLU A 278 4.29 -14.64 38.54
C GLU A 278 4.22 -15.98 37.81
N ARG A 279 3.02 -16.50 37.61
CA ARG A 279 2.77 -17.77 36.92
C ARG A 279 2.78 -17.63 35.44
N CYS A 280 2.51 -16.44 34.89
CA CYS A 280 2.55 -16.17 33.44
C CYS A 280 4.01 -16.13 32.97
N ARG A 281 4.46 -17.19 32.28
CA ARG A 281 5.83 -17.34 31.77
C ARG A 281 5.79 -17.77 30.28
N VAL A 282 5.65 -16.80 29.41
CA VAL A 282 5.64 -17.02 27.95
C VAL A 282 6.94 -16.51 27.38
N GLU A 283 7.74 -17.40 26.83
CA GLU A 283 8.95 -17.04 26.06
C GLU A 283 8.69 -17.27 24.59
N LEU A 284 8.68 -16.18 23.81
CA LEU A 284 8.48 -16.26 22.35
C LEU A 284 9.83 -16.52 21.66
N PRO A 285 9.92 -17.53 20.79
CA PRO A 285 11.15 -17.86 20.06
C PRO A 285 11.37 -16.88 18.91
N LEU A 286 11.70 -15.62 19.24
CA LEU A 286 11.97 -14.58 18.25
C LEU A 286 13.34 -14.78 17.57
N GLY A 287 13.43 -14.36 16.29
CA GLY A 287 14.67 -14.38 15.51
C GLY A 287 15.02 -15.73 14.87
N ARG A 288 14.14 -16.74 14.92
CA ARG A 288 14.28 -17.96 14.14
C ARG A 288 13.79 -17.70 12.71
N VAL A 289 14.33 -18.43 11.74
CA VAL A 289 13.88 -18.38 10.35
C VAL A 289 12.95 -19.56 10.07
N LEU A 290 11.71 -19.26 9.70
CA LEU A 290 10.68 -20.23 9.38
C LEU A 290 10.43 -20.22 7.87
N LEU A 291 11.21 -21.02 7.13
CA LEU A 291 11.05 -21.14 5.68
C LEU A 291 10.14 -22.33 5.35
N PRO A 292 9.20 -22.16 4.41
CA PRO A 292 8.48 -23.30 3.84
C PRO A 292 9.45 -24.17 3.03
N SER A 293 9.20 -25.48 3.04
CA SER A 293 9.91 -26.41 2.16
C SER A 293 9.31 -26.35 0.75
N PHE A 294 10.15 -26.56 -0.25
CA PHE A 294 9.72 -26.77 -1.63
C PHE A 294 9.80 -28.25 -1.95
N ASP A 295 8.74 -28.82 -2.52
CA ASP A 295 8.73 -30.22 -2.91
C ASP A 295 9.55 -30.39 -4.21
N VAL A 296 10.70 -31.06 -4.08
CA VAL A 296 11.59 -31.37 -5.22
C VAL A 296 11.31 -32.77 -5.74
N PRO A 297 11.70 -33.06 -7.00
CA PRO A 297 11.60 -34.41 -7.56
C PRO A 297 12.28 -35.46 -6.67
N GLU A 298 11.74 -36.68 -6.68
CA GLU A 298 12.23 -37.77 -5.87
C GLU A 298 13.72 -38.07 -6.16
N GLY A 299 14.55 -38.13 -5.11
CA GLY A 299 15.98 -38.32 -5.20
C GLY A 299 16.84 -37.05 -5.37
N GLU A 300 16.23 -35.88 -5.49
CA GLU A 300 16.97 -34.60 -5.55
C GLU A 300 16.89 -33.84 -4.19
N SER A 301 17.93 -33.05 -3.93
CA SER A 301 17.88 -32.03 -2.86
C SER A 301 17.44 -30.69 -3.43
N PRO A 302 16.90 -29.76 -2.60
CA PRO A 302 16.58 -28.40 -3.06
C PRO A 302 17.77 -27.68 -3.73
N ASP A 303 18.98 -27.84 -3.19
CA ASP A 303 20.20 -27.25 -3.78
C ASP A 303 20.56 -27.88 -5.14
N GLY A 304 20.42 -29.21 -5.27
CA GLY A 304 20.65 -29.93 -6.50
C GLY A 304 19.68 -29.55 -7.60
N TYR A 305 18.39 -29.49 -7.23
CA TYR A 305 17.32 -29.08 -8.13
C TYR A 305 17.48 -27.63 -8.60
N LEU A 306 17.76 -26.71 -7.67
CA LEU A 306 18.03 -25.30 -7.98
C LEU A 306 19.19 -25.18 -8.98
N ARG A 307 20.30 -25.90 -8.74
CA ARG A 307 21.49 -25.91 -9.63
C ARG A 307 21.12 -26.37 -11.04
N ARG A 308 20.37 -27.44 -11.16
CA ARG A 308 19.95 -27.99 -12.46
C ARG A 308 19.10 -26.99 -13.24
N LEU A 309 18.07 -26.41 -12.59
CA LEU A 309 17.22 -25.41 -13.21
C LEU A 309 18.01 -24.17 -13.67
N CYS A 310 18.97 -23.72 -12.86
CA CYS A 310 19.82 -22.58 -13.22
C CYS A 310 20.72 -22.87 -14.42
N GLN A 311 21.28 -24.07 -14.49
CA GLN A 311 22.12 -24.47 -15.63
C GLN A 311 21.31 -24.56 -16.93
N GLU A 312 20.11 -25.09 -16.87
CA GLU A 312 19.19 -25.18 -18.01
C GLU A 312 18.75 -23.76 -18.46
N GLY A 313 18.28 -22.94 -17.53
CA GLY A 313 17.81 -21.59 -17.83
C GLY A 313 18.93 -20.68 -18.33
N LEU A 314 20.16 -20.84 -17.82
CA LEU A 314 21.28 -20.05 -18.29
C LEU A 314 21.66 -20.39 -19.74
N ARG A 315 21.67 -21.70 -20.14
CA ARG A 315 21.86 -22.11 -21.53
C ARG A 315 20.83 -21.50 -22.47
N GLN A 316 19.58 -21.45 -22.05
CA GLN A 316 18.51 -20.85 -22.85
C GLN A 316 18.69 -19.34 -23.06
N ARG A 317 19.26 -18.64 -22.09
CA ARG A 317 19.39 -17.17 -22.11
C ARG A 317 20.68 -16.65 -22.75
N VAL A 318 21.80 -17.34 -22.55
CA VAL A 318 23.11 -16.88 -23.03
C VAL A 318 23.71 -17.79 -24.09
N GLY A 319 23.01 -18.87 -24.48
CA GLY A 319 23.46 -19.82 -25.51
C GLY A 319 24.32 -20.97 -24.96
N ASP A 320 24.63 -21.90 -25.83
CA ASP A 320 25.51 -23.04 -25.55
C ASP A 320 26.67 -23.04 -26.56
N PRO A 321 27.95 -22.97 -26.12
CA PRO A 321 28.41 -23.12 -24.74
C PRO A 321 28.24 -21.82 -23.89
N VAL A 322 27.82 -21.97 -22.62
CA VAL A 322 27.78 -20.87 -21.67
C VAL A 322 29.17 -20.29 -21.45
N PRO A 323 29.39 -18.97 -21.54
CA PRO A 323 30.67 -18.32 -21.29
C PRO A 323 31.24 -18.61 -19.89
N PRO A 324 32.58 -18.75 -19.73
CA PRO A 324 33.21 -19.05 -18.43
C PRO A 324 32.81 -18.06 -17.30
N SER A 325 32.77 -16.76 -17.60
CA SER A 325 32.42 -15.73 -16.64
C SER A 325 31.02 -15.93 -16.01
N TYR A 326 30.06 -16.43 -16.78
CA TYR A 326 28.73 -16.78 -16.28
C TYR A 326 28.76 -18.06 -15.43
N LYS A 327 29.54 -19.07 -15.83
CA LYS A 327 29.68 -20.30 -15.04
C LYS A 327 30.28 -20.04 -13.68
N ASP A 328 31.38 -19.30 -13.61
CA ASP A 328 32.07 -18.98 -12.36
C ASP A 328 31.18 -18.17 -11.42
N ARG A 329 30.47 -17.20 -11.98
CA ARG A 329 29.49 -16.38 -11.24
C ARG A 329 28.32 -17.22 -10.72
N LEU A 330 27.76 -18.12 -11.53
CA LEU A 330 26.66 -19.01 -11.13
C LEU A 330 27.09 -19.92 -9.97
N GLU A 331 28.27 -20.56 -10.07
CA GLU A 331 28.78 -21.44 -9.01
C GLU A 331 29.01 -20.66 -7.70
N HIS A 332 29.54 -19.45 -7.79
CA HIS A 332 29.71 -18.58 -6.63
C HIS A 332 28.38 -18.31 -5.95
N GLU A 333 27.36 -17.83 -6.70
CA GLU A 333 26.05 -17.49 -6.16
C GLU A 333 25.33 -18.70 -5.54
N LEU A 334 25.33 -19.85 -6.25
CA LEU A 334 24.76 -21.11 -5.74
C LEU A 334 25.42 -21.56 -4.44
N SER A 335 26.76 -21.42 -4.33
CA SER A 335 27.48 -21.75 -3.10
C SER A 335 27.08 -20.88 -1.91
N VAL A 336 26.84 -19.60 -2.14
CA VAL A 336 26.38 -18.67 -1.10
C VAL A 336 24.95 -18.99 -0.70
N ILE A 337 24.03 -19.20 -1.65
CA ILE A 337 22.63 -19.55 -1.40
C ILE A 337 22.53 -20.84 -0.59
N ALA A 338 23.29 -21.89 -0.95
CA ALA A 338 23.32 -23.16 -0.22
C ALA A 338 23.82 -22.99 1.21
N ARG A 339 24.93 -22.24 1.43
CA ARG A 339 25.45 -21.98 2.78
C ARG A 339 24.48 -21.22 3.67
N MET A 340 23.65 -20.35 3.09
CA MET A 340 22.67 -19.58 3.82
C MET A 340 21.31 -20.31 3.96
N GLY A 341 21.12 -21.46 3.30
CA GLY A 341 19.91 -22.29 3.38
C GLY A 341 18.70 -21.72 2.65
N PHE A 342 18.88 -20.94 1.58
CA PHE A 342 17.80 -20.26 0.88
C PHE A 342 17.38 -20.92 -0.45
N ALA A 343 17.83 -22.15 -0.75
CA ALA A 343 17.46 -22.82 -2.00
C ALA A 343 15.94 -22.97 -2.18
N SER A 344 15.23 -23.43 -1.13
CA SER A 344 13.77 -23.54 -1.17
C SER A 344 13.08 -22.20 -1.42
N TYR A 345 13.60 -21.10 -0.89
CA TYR A 345 13.08 -19.76 -1.12
C TYR A 345 13.13 -19.38 -2.62
N PHE A 346 14.29 -19.58 -3.26
CA PHE A 346 14.43 -19.32 -4.70
C PHE A 346 13.50 -20.20 -5.54
N LEU A 347 13.33 -21.47 -5.14
CA LEU A 347 12.45 -22.42 -5.84
C LEU A 347 10.98 -22.02 -5.72
N ILE A 348 10.52 -21.54 -4.55
CA ILE A 348 9.17 -21.03 -4.36
C ILE A 348 8.92 -19.79 -5.24
N VAL A 349 9.88 -18.86 -5.27
CA VAL A 349 9.78 -17.66 -6.11
C VAL A 349 9.76 -18.04 -7.60
N TRP A 350 10.65 -18.95 -8.02
CA TRP A 350 10.66 -19.48 -9.38
C TRP A 350 9.33 -20.11 -9.79
N ASP A 351 8.71 -20.85 -8.90
CA ASP A 351 7.48 -21.58 -9.16
C ASP A 351 6.32 -20.66 -9.51
N PHE A 352 6.06 -19.63 -8.72
CA PHE A 352 4.95 -18.72 -9.03
C PHE A 352 5.26 -17.76 -10.21
N ILE A 353 6.54 -17.47 -10.49
CA ILE A 353 6.93 -16.78 -11.73
C ILE A 353 6.69 -17.66 -12.95
N ARG A 354 7.03 -18.95 -12.85
CA ARG A 354 6.74 -19.93 -13.89
C ARG A 354 5.24 -20.01 -14.17
N TYR A 355 4.43 -20.16 -13.10
CA TYR A 355 2.97 -20.14 -13.22
C TYR A 355 2.47 -18.87 -13.93
N SER A 356 2.98 -17.71 -13.56
CA SER A 356 2.59 -16.44 -14.18
C SER A 356 2.85 -16.43 -15.68
N ARG A 357 4.03 -16.89 -16.10
CA ARG A 357 4.41 -16.96 -17.53
C ARG A 357 3.58 -17.96 -18.31
N GLU A 358 3.36 -19.14 -17.76
CA GLU A 358 2.56 -20.19 -18.38
C GLU A 358 1.09 -19.75 -18.59
N ASN A 359 0.61 -18.82 -17.75
CA ASN A 359 -0.74 -18.26 -17.83
C ASN A 359 -0.80 -16.87 -18.46
N GLY A 360 0.30 -16.38 -19.04
CA GLY A 360 0.35 -15.08 -19.73
C GLY A 360 0.14 -13.90 -18.79
N ILE A 361 0.53 -14.01 -17.51
CA ILE A 361 0.49 -12.91 -16.54
C ILE A 361 1.83 -12.19 -16.60
N ALA A 362 1.82 -10.92 -16.97
CA ALA A 362 3.04 -10.14 -17.14
C ALA A 362 3.77 -9.91 -15.81
N THR A 363 5.10 -10.14 -15.85
CA THR A 363 6.00 -9.91 -14.71
C THR A 363 7.06 -8.88 -15.06
N GLY A 364 7.46 -8.08 -14.06
CA GLY A 364 8.50 -7.07 -14.21
C GLY A 364 9.89 -7.66 -14.46
N PRO A 365 10.83 -6.87 -15.01
CA PRO A 365 12.21 -7.30 -15.27
C PRO A 365 13.05 -7.48 -14.00
N GLY A 366 12.48 -7.15 -12.85
CA GLY A 366 13.12 -7.20 -11.54
C GLY A 366 12.96 -5.88 -10.79
N ARG A 367 13.27 -5.93 -9.50
CA ARG A 367 13.16 -4.80 -8.59
C ARG A 367 14.18 -4.93 -7.46
N GLY A 368 14.55 -3.79 -6.86
CA GLY A 368 15.45 -3.81 -5.71
C GLY A 368 16.84 -4.35 -6.06
N SER A 369 17.40 -5.17 -5.19
CA SER A 369 18.72 -5.77 -5.36
C SER A 369 18.69 -7.15 -6.03
N ALA A 370 17.54 -7.80 -6.13
CA ALA A 370 17.41 -9.15 -6.72
C ALA A 370 17.85 -9.22 -8.18
N ALA A 371 17.72 -8.12 -8.95
CA ALA A 371 18.21 -8.01 -10.31
C ALA A 371 19.77 -8.16 -10.42
N GLY A 372 20.50 -8.09 -9.30
CA GLY A 372 21.93 -8.37 -9.23
C GLY A 372 22.30 -9.85 -9.16
N SER A 373 21.31 -10.77 -9.08
CA SER A 373 21.54 -12.22 -9.00
C SER A 373 21.46 -12.91 -10.36
N LEU A 374 22.51 -13.63 -10.72
CA LEU A 374 22.55 -14.48 -11.91
C LEU A 374 21.64 -15.72 -11.74
N VAL A 375 21.51 -16.25 -10.52
CA VAL A 375 20.57 -17.31 -10.19
C VAL A 375 19.12 -16.84 -10.46
N ALA A 376 18.76 -15.64 -10.01
CA ALA A 376 17.43 -15.07 -10.28
C ALA A 376 17.21 -14.85 -11.80
N TYR A 377 18.21 -14.41 -12.52
CA TYR A 377 18.17 -14.27 -13.98
C TYR A 377 18.01 -15.63 -14.68
N ALA A 378 18.84 -16.62 -14.34
CA ALA A 378 18.78 -17.95 -14.93
C ALA A 378 17.42 -18.63 -14.72
N LEU A 379 16.83 -18.50 -13.54
CA LEU A 379 15.48 -18.99 -13.21
C LEU A 379 14.36 -18.18 -13.89
N GLY A 380 14.69 -17.06 -14.49
CA GLY A 380 13.69 -16.16 -15.05
C GLY A 380 12.91 -15.35 -14.03
N ILE A 381 13.33 -15.32 -12.79
CA ILE A 381 12.75 -14.44 -11.76
C ILE A 381 12.97 -12.97 -12.15
N THR A 382 14.15 -12.68 -12.73
CA THR A 382 14.46 -11.34 -13.27
C THR A 382 14.71 -11.40 -14.78
N GLY A 383 14.48 -10.28 -15.46
CA GLY A 383 14.71 -10.08 -16.89
C GLY A 383 16.03 -9.35 -17.20
N VAL A 384 16.79 -8.93 -16.20
CA VAL A 384 18.03 -8.16 -16.34
C VAL A 384 19.23 -9.11 -16.23
N ASP A 385 20.13 -9.07 -17.20
CA ASP A 385 21.40 -9.79 -17.15
C ASP A 385 22.39 -9.05 -16.22
N PRO A 386 22.70 -9.61 -15.03
CA PRO A 386 23.57 -8.94 -14.07
C PRO A 386 25.04 -8.90 -14.50
N VAL A 387 25.48 -9.79 -15.39
CA VAL A 387 26.86 -9.80 -15.91
C VAL A 387 27.02 -8.70 -16.97
N ARG A 388 26.09 -8.60 -17.91
CA ARG A 388 26.06 -7.55 -18.95
C ARG A 388 26.05 -6.14 -18.34
N HIS A 389 25.28 -5.94 -17.25
CA HIS A 389 25.11 -4.63 -16.60
C HIS A 389 26.03 -4.43 -15.38
N HIS A 390 27.01 -5.28 -15.15
CA HIS A 390 27.99 -5.19 -14.06
C HIS A 390 27.36 -5.04 -12.66
N LEU A 391 26.28 -5.80 -12.38
CA LEU A 391 25.57 -5.79 -11.11
C LEU A 391 26.21 -6.71 -10.08
N LEU A 392 26.16 -6.31 -8.80
CA LEU A 392 26.81 -7.03 -7.70
C LEU A 392 25.83 -7.91 -6.93
N PHE A 393 26.14 -9.21 -6.81
CA PHE A 393 25.35 -10.18 -6.04
C PHE A 393 25.40 -9.91 -4.54
N GLU A 394 26.55 -9.48 -4.01
CA GLU A 394 26.78 -9.24 -2.58
C GLU A 394 25.93 -8.07 -2.05
N ARG A 395 25.42 -7.22 -2.94
CA ARG A 395 24.43 -6.20 -2.61
C ARG A 395 23.06 -6.81 -2.29
N PHE A 396 22.74 -7.92 -2.92
CA PHE A 396 21.49 -8.66 -2.70
C PHE A 396 21.65 -9.67 -1.55
N LEU A 397 22.58 -10.61 -1.65
CA LEU A 397 22.82 -11.66 -0.66
C LEU A 397 24.28 -11.67 -0.22
N ASN A 398 24.51 -11.52 1.09
CA ASN A 398 25.85 -11.38 1.65
C ASN A 398 25.99 -12.25 2.90
N PRO A 399 26.88 -13.28 2.91
CA PRO A 399 27.06 -14.16 4.05
C PRO A 399 27.70 -13.47 5.28
N GLU A 400 28.39 -12.34 5.10
CA GLU A 400 28.89 -11.51 6.20
C GLU A 400 27.78 -10.72 6.91
N ARG A 401 26.59 -10.74 6.35
CA ARG A 401 25.40 -10.09 6.86
C ARG A 401 24.28 -11.12 7.04
N VAL A 402 23.94 -11.42 8.27
CA VAL A 402 22.76 -12.26 8.59
C VAL A 402 21.48 -11.45 8.33
N SER A 403 20.96 -11.52 7.10
CA SER A 403 19.67 -10.97 6.72
C SER A 403 19.01 -11.88 5.72
N MET A 404 17.67 -11.97 5.79
CA MET A 404 16.89 -12.72 4.81
C MET A 404 16.97 -12.07 3.42
N PRO A 405 16.95 -12.86 2.33
CA PRO A 405 16.77 -12.34 0.98
C PRO A 405 15.39 -11.72 0.84
N ASP A 406 15.30 -10.65 0.05
CA ASP A 406 14.05 -9.98 -0.27
C ASP A 406 13.95 -9.88 -1.79
N ILE A 407 13.13 -10.75 -2.39
CA ILE A 407 12.88 -10.76 -3.83
C ILE A 407 11.50 -10.17 -4.05
N ASP A 408 11.48 -8.87 -4.29
CA ASP A 408 10.28 -8.15 -4.72
C ASP A 408 9.96 -8.45 -6.18
N ILE A 409 8.70 -8.70 -6.50
CA ILE A 409 8.26 -8.99 -7.86
C ILE A 409 7.09 -8.08 -8.24
N ASP A 410 7.25 -7.42 -9.38
CA ASP A 410 6.19 -6.64 -10.00
C ASP A 410 5.36 -7.57 -10.90
N PHE A 411 4.05 -7.62 -10.68
CA PHE A 411 3.06 -8.27 -11.54
C PHE A 411 2.16 -7.21 -12.16
N GLU A 412 1.55 -7.52 -13.28
CA GLU A 412 0.44 -6.70 -13.76
C GLU A 412 -0.65 -6.58 -12.70
N ASP A 413 -1.14 -5.37 -12.45
CA ASP A 413 -2.02 -5.09 -11.32
C ASP A 413 -3.40 -5.74 -11.47
N GLU A 414 -3.87 -5.98 -12.68
CA GLU A 414 -5.19 -6.53 -12.98
C GLU A 414 -5.30 -8.03 -12.65
N ARG A 415 -4.22 -8.81 -12.84
CA ARG A 415 -4.23 -10.27 -12.69
C ARG A 415 -3.36 -10.80 -11.55
N ARG A 416 -2.75 -9.93 -10.76
CA ARG A 416 -1.92 -10.29 -9.60
C ARG A 416 -2.61 -11.25 -8.62
N PHE A 417 -3.91 -11.08 -8.41
CA PHE A 417 -4.68 -11.90 -7.48
C PHE A 417 -4.71 -13.38 -7.89
N GLU A 418 -4.63 -13.70 -9.19
CA GLU A 418 -4.58 -15.08 -9.70
C GLU A 418 -3.31 -15.80 -9.22
N VAL A 419 -2.19 -15.06 -9.14
CA VAL A 419 -0.91 -15.61 -8.66
C VAL A 419 -0.97 -15.85 -7.15
N ILE A 420 -1.58 -14.95 -6.38
CA ILE A 420 -1.77 -15.12 -4.93
C ILE A 420 -2.65 -16.33 -4.65
N GLU A 421 -3.72 -16.51 -5.42
CA GLU A 421 -4.63 -17.63 -5.30
C GLU A 421 -3.92 -18.97 -5.65
N TYR A 422 -3.11 -18.97 -6.72
CA TYR A 422 -2.28 -20.15 -7.07
C TYR A 422 -1.36 -20.54 -5.89
N VAL A 423 -0.71 -19.57 -5.27
CA VAL A 423 0.17 -19.81 -4.11
C VAL A 423 -0.63 -20.38 -2.94
N ALA A 424 -1.83 -19.84 -2.65
CA ALA A 424 -2.68 -20.33 -1.60
C ALA A 424 -3.17 -21.76 -1.87
N GLN A 425 -3.52 -22.09 -3.11
CA GLN A 425 -3.93 -23.44 -3.50
C GLN A 425 -2.76 -24.44 -3.41
N LYS A 426 -1.57 -24.03 -3.84
CA LYS A 426 -0.40 -24.91 -3.87
C LYS A 426 0.20 -25.18 -2.49
N TYR A 427 0.38 -24.15 -1.68
CA TYR A 427 1.05 -24.25 -0.38
C TYR A 427 0.09 -24.49 0.78
N GLY A 428 -1.22 -24.34 0.57
CA GLY A 428 -2.30 -24.52 1.54
C GLY A 428 -2.92 -23.19 1.97
N HIS A 429 -4.24 -23.07 1.88
CA HIS A 429 -4.99 -21.88 2.30
C HIS A 429 -4.84 -21.56 3.79
N ASP A 430 -4.48 -22.54 4.62
CA ASP A 430 -4.18 -22.36 6.04
C ASP A 430 -2.75 -21.90 6.32
N ARG A 431 -1.87 -21.90 5.32
CA ARG A 431 -0.44 -21.55 5.41
C ARG A 431 -0.08 -20.26 4.71
N VAL A 432 -0.99 -19.71 3.91
CA VAL A 432 -0.77 -18.51 3.12
C VAL A 432 -1.73 -17.41 3.58
N ALA A 433 -1.20 -16.24 3.91
CA ALA A 433 -2.00 -15.08 4.27
C ALA A 433 -1.37 -13.77 3.76
N GLN A 434 -2.22 -12.80 3.47
CA GLN A 434 -1.78 -11.42 3.26
C GLN A 434 -1.39 -10.79 4.60
N ILE A 435 -0.51 -9.80 4.57
CA ILE A 435 -0.06 -9.08 5.76
C ILE A 435 -1.05 -7.98 6.13
N ILE A 436 -1.32 -7.82 7.42
CA ILE A 436 -2.12 -6.71 7.93
C ILE A 436 -1.35 -5.39 7.90
N THR A 437 -2.07 -4.31 7.71
CA THR A 437 -1.61 -2.96 8.00
C THR A 437 -2.63 -2.24 8.86
N PHE A 438 -2.19 -1.21 9.59
CA PHE A 438 -3.06 -0.40 10.43
C PHE A 438 -3.20 0.99 9.83
N GLY A 439 -4.44 1.36 9.51
CA GLY A 439 -4.77 2.73 9.17
C GLY A 439 -4.75 3.58 10.43
N THR A 440 -3.81 4.53 10.53
CA THR A 440 -3.70 5.46 11.66
C THR A 440 -4.40 6.78 11.37
N MET A 441 -4.86 7.44 12.42
CA MET A 441 -5.45 8.76 12.30
C MET A 441 -4.35 9.80 12.05
N ALA A 442 -4.15 10.20 10.78
CA ALA A 442 -3.23 11.27 10.42
C ALA A 442 -3.81 12.63 10.81
N ALA A 443 -2.96 13.66 10.92
CA ALA A 443 -3.29 15.00 11.40
C ALA A 443 -4.65 15.56 10.92
N ARG A 444 -4.90 15.57 9.61
CA ARG A 444 -6.17 16.07 9.02
C ARG A 444 -7.37 15.18 9.35
N ALA A 445 -7.18 13.87 9.42
CA ALA A 445 -8.24 12.91 9.78
C ALA A 445 -8.59 13.05 11.26
N ALA A 446 -7.59 13.14 12.14
CA ALA A 446 -7.77 13.34 13.57
C ALA A 446 -8.58 14.62 13.88
N ILE A 447 -8.29 15.74 13.18
CA ILE A 447 -9.08 16.98 13.30
C ILE A 447 -10.53 16.77 12.91
N ARG A 448 -10.80 16.08 11.78
CA ARG A 448 -12.18 15.85 11.32
C ARG A 448 -12.95 14.92 12.23
N ASP A 449 -12.32 13.84 12.69
CA ASP A 449 -12.94 12.88 13.61
C ASP A 449 -13.20 13.52 14.98
N ALA A 450 -12.24 14.28 15.54
CA ALA A 450 -12.44 15.05 16.75
C ALA A 450 -13.59 16.07 16.60
N GLY A 451 -13.60 16.82 15.50
CA GLY A 451 -14.63 17.84 15.22
C GLY A 451 -16.04 17.26 15.09
N ARG A 452 -16.16 16.09 14.46
CA ARG A 452 -17.43 15.39 14.32
C ARG A 452 -18.01 14.98 15.68
N VAL A 453 -17.20 14.32 16.51
CA VAL A 453 -17.63 13.85 17.83
C VAL A 453 -17.89 15.00 18.82
N THR A 454 -17.11 16.09 18.73
CA THR A 454 -17.33 17.26 19.60
C THR A 454 -18.46 18.17 19.14
N GLY A 455 -19.14 17.84 18.03
CA GLY A 455 -20.28 18.60 17.52
C GLY A 455 -19.94 19.98 16.98
N LEU A 456 -18.68 20.21 16.58
CA LEU A 456 -18.26 21.49 16.01
C LEU A 456 -18.76 21.67 14.57
N PRO A 457 -19.07 22.91 14.15
CA PRO A 457 -19.53 23.18 12.79
C PRO A 457 -18.57 22.62 11.73
N PRO A 458 -19.04 21.80 10.76
CA PRO A 458 -18.18 21.18 9.75
C PRO A 458 -17.32 22.18 8.96
N ALA A 459 -17.85 23.38 8.71
CA ALA A 459 -17.11 24.46 8.02
C ALA A 459 -15.89 24.94 8.81
N LEU A 460 -15.99 25.04 10.15
CA LEU A 460 -14.87 25.39 11.02
C LEU A 460 -13.83 24.27 11.03
N VAL A 461 -14.27 23.04 11.21
CA VAL A 461 -13.41 21.85 11.24
C VAL A 461 -12.63 21.70 9.92
N ASP A 462 -13.30 21.85 8.79
CA ASP A 462 -12.66 21.73 7.48
C ASP A 462 -11.70 22.89 7.20
N ARG A 463 -12.02 24.11 7.66
CA ARG A 463 -11.09 25.26 7.62
C ARG A 463 -9.81 24.95 8.40
N VAL A 464 -9.91 24.43 9.63
CA VAL A 464 -8.76 24.05 10.46
C VAL A 464 -7.95 22.94 9.78
N ALA A 465 -8.62 21.89 9.30
CA ALA A 465 -7.97 20.76 8.63
C ALA A 465 -7.21 21.17 7.34
N LYS A 466 -7.72 22.16 6.58
CA LYS A 466 -7.08 22.68 5.36
C LYS A 466 -5.83 23.51 5.64
N LEU A 467 -5.67 24.08 6.83
CA LEU A 467 -4.47 24.81 7.23
C LEU A 467 -3.28 23.88 7.49
N VAL A 468 -3.50 22.60 7.79
CA VAL A 468 -2.40 21.63 7.95
C VAL A 468 -1.66 21.48 6.61
N PRO A 469 -0.33 21.68 6.54
CA PRO A 469 0.45 21.50 5.31
C PRO A 469 0.29 20.11 4.68
N ALA A 470 0.51 20.00 3.36
CA ALA A 470 0.33 18.77 2.63
C ALA A 470 1.54 17.80 2.69
N SER A 471 2.54 18.11 3.51
CA SER A 471 3.75 17.31 3.68
C SER A 471 3.42 15.90 4.16
N LEU A 472 4.04 14.90 3.56
CA LEU A 472 3.81 13.51 3.92
C LEU A 472 4.29 13.24 5.35
N GLY A 473 3.42 12.65 6.19
CA GLY A 473 3.75 12.30 7.57
C GLY A 473 3.82 13.49 8.54
N ILE A 474 3.36 14.69 8.13
CA ILE A 474 3.34 15.84 9.02
C ILE A 474 2.48 15.58 10.26
N THR A 475 3.02 15.89 11.44
CA THR A 475 2.29 15.84 12.70
C THR A 475 1.60 17.17 13.01
N LEU A 476 0.61 17.16 13.89
CA LEU A 476 -0.05 18.39 14.34
C LEU A 476 0.91 19.36 15.05
N ASP A 477 1.90 18.82 15.79
CA ASP A 477 2.93 19.64 16.40
C ASP A 477 3.81 20.33 15.35
N GLN A 478 4.24 19.61 14.31
CA GLN A 478 4.97 20.19 13.19
C GLN A 478 4.12 21.22 12.43
N ALA A 479 2.85 20.90 12.17
CA ALA A 479 1.92 21.81 11.49
C ALA A 479 1.71 23.12 12.24
N LEU A 480 1.66 23.09 13.58
CA LEU A 480 1.57 24.30 14.41
C LEU A 480 2.85 25.15 14.39
N VAL A 481 4.00 24.54 14.08
CA VAL A 481 5.26 25.26 13.90
C VAL A 481 5.37 25.85 12.48
N GLU A 482 5.02 25.06 11.46
CA GLU A 482 5.17 25.42 10.04
C GLU A 482 4.08 26.37 9.53
N GLU A 483 2.85 26.36 10.12
CA GLU A 483 1.73 27.18 9.67
C GLU A 483 1.29 28.18 10.78
N PRO A 484 1.79 29.41 10.76
CA PRO A 484 1.46 30.42 11.79
C PRO A 484 -0.03 30.73 11.92
N ARG A 485 -0.80 30.63 10.82
CA ARG A 485 -2.27 30.87 10.85
C ARG A 485 -3.00 29.78 11.64
N LEU A 486 -2.53 28.54 11.62
CA LEU A 486 -3.11 27.46 12.43
C LEU A 486 -2.87 27.73 13.91
N ARG A 487 -1.67 28.19 14.26
CA ARG A 487 -1.30 28.54 15.63
C ARG A 487 -2.10 29.76 16.12
N ALA A 488 -2.20 30.83 15.34
CA ALA A 488 -3.00 31.98 15.69
C ALA A 488 -4.48 31.61 15.94
N LEU A 489 -5.06 30.78 15.06
CA LEU A 489 -6.43 30.33 15.20
C LEU A 489 -6.64 29.49 16.48
N MET A 490 -5.64 28.67 16.89
CA MET A 490 -5.66 27.95 18.15
C MET A 490 -5.58 28.88 19.36
N ASP A 491 -4.79 29.95 19.29
CA ASP A 491 -4.62 30.89 20.39
C ASP A 491 -5.83 31.80 20.58
N GLU A 492 -6.50 32.18 19.49
CA GLU A 492 -7.67 33.09 19.47
C GLU A 492 -9.00 32.39 19.74
N ASN A 493 -9.12 31.10 19.49
CA ASN A 493 -10.40 30.41 19.56
C ASN A 493 -10.32 29.14 20.46
N GLU A 494 -11.04 29.17 21.58
CA GLU A 494 -11.04 28.09 22.57
C GLU A 494 -11.62 26.78 22.01
N GLN A 495 -12.61 26.84 21.12
CA GLN A 495 -13.16 25.66 20.46
C GLN A 495 -12.09 25.00 19.56
N VAL A 496 -11.28 25.80 18.84
CA VAL A 496 -10.19 25.30 18.02
C VAL A 496 -9.06 24.73 18.90
N ARG A 497 -8.78 25.36 20.04
CA ARG A 497 -7.79 24.86 20.99
C ARG A 497 -8.20 23.48 21.51
N THR A 498 -9.44 23.33 21.96
CA THR A 498 -10.01 22.04 22.42
C THR A 498 -9.97 21.00 21.30
N LEU A 499 -10.41 21.38 20.08
CA LEU A 499 -10.37 20.51 18.90
C LEU A 499 -8.96 19.98 18.62
N LEU A 500 -7.96 20.86 18.59
CA LEU A 500 -6.57 20.48 18.30
C LEU A 500 -5.95 19.68 19.44
N THR A 501 -6.32 19.93 20.70
CA THR A 501 -5.88 19.13 21.85
C THR A 501 -6.39 17.70 21.74
N VAL A 502 -7.69 17.51 21.48
CA VAL A 502 -8.26 16.18 21.25
C VAL A 502 -7.66 15.53 20.02
N ALA A 503 -7.53 16.27 18.91
CA ALA A 503 -6.95 15.75 17.68
C ALA A 503 -5.49 15.27 17.85
N LYS A 504 -4.67 15.94 18.66
CA LYS A 504 -3.32 15.49 19.01
C LYS A 504 -3.32 14.16 19.77
N GLY A 505 -4.28 13.96 20.68
CA GLY A 505 -4.43 12.68 21.37
C GLY A 505 -4.82 11.54 20.42
N LEU A 506 -5.65 11.83 19.43
CA LEU A 506 -6.07 10.87 18.40
C LEU A 506 -4.99 10.60 17.36
N GLU A 507 -4.10 11.56 17.10
CA GLU A 507 -3.09 11.46 16.04
C GLU A 507 -2.19 10.24 16.23
N GLY A 508 -2.05 9.43 15.18
CA GLY A 508 -1.23 8.23 15.18
C GLY A 508 -1.86 7.00 15.85
N LEU A 509 -3.05 7.11 16.48
CA LEU A 509 -3.76 5.93 16.98
C LEU A 509 -4.28 5.08 15.82
N PRO A 510 -4.18 3.73 15.90
CA PRO A 510 -4.81 2.83 14.95
C PRO A 510 -6.33 3.00 14.96
N ARG A 511 -6.93 3.10 13.76
CA ARG A 511 -8.37 3.29 13.60
C ARG A 511 -9.06 2.05 13.04
N HIS A 512 -8.45 1.45 12.03
CA HIS A 512 -8.94 0.26 11.36
C HIS A 512 -7.78 -0.58 10.83
N THR A 513 -8.06 -1.84 10.60
CA THR A 513 -7.15 -2.72 9.87
C THR A 513 -7.34 -2.58 8.37
N SER A 514 -6.28 -2.83 7.63
CA SER A 514 -6.26 -2.92 6.18
C SER A 514 -5.31 -4.03 5.76
N THR A 515 -5.32 -4.36 4.49
CA THR A 515 -4.41 -5.36 3.92
C THR A 515 -3.19 -4.64 3.33
N HIS A 516 -2.01 -5.20 3.55
CA HIS A 516 -0.79 -4.73 2.89
C HIS A 516 -0.92 -4.86 1.37
N ALA A 517 -0.51 -3.83 0.64
CA ALA A 517 -0.73 -3.77 -0.80
C ALA A 517 -0.08 -4.92 -1.59
N ALA A 518 0.99 -5.54 -1.04
CA ALA A 518 1.80 -6.51 -1.75
C ALA A 518 2.21 -7.73 -0.93
N GLY A 519 2.38 -7.58 0.39
CA GLY A 519 3.01 -8.58 1.25
C GLY A 519 2.13 -9.80 1.51
N VAL A 520 2.68 -10.97 1.23
CA VAL A 520 2.09 -12.29 1.51
C VAL A 520 3.11 -13.10 2.31
N VAL A 521 2.66 -13.86 3.29
CA VAL A 521 3.50 -14.82 4.02
C VAL A 521 3.11 -16.24 3.67
N ILE A 522 4.11 -17.12 3.58
CA ILE A 522 3.95 -18.55 3.39
C ILE A 522 4.62 -19.25 4.57
N ALA A 523 3.86 -19.97 5.37
CA ALA A 523 4.35 -20.68 6.55
C ALA A 523 4.65 -22.16 6.25
N PRO A 524 5.58 -22.79 6.99
CA PRO A 524 5.85 -24.23 6.84
C PRO A 524 4.74 -25.13 7.40
N SER A 525 3.92 -24.62 8.31
CA SER A 525 2.73 -25.30 8.89
C SER A 525 1.56 -24.32 8.90
N ALA A 526 0.43 -24.74 9.47
CA ALA A 526 -0.72 -23.86 9.62
C ALA A 526 -0.31 -22.54 10.34
N LEU A 527 -0.70 -21.39 9.78
CA LEU A 527 -0.36 -20.08 10.32
C LEU A 527 -0.76 -19.92 11.78
N THR A 528 -1.92 -20.50 12.16
CA THR A 528 -2.44 -20.46 13.53
C THR A 528 -1.59 -21.21 14.58
N ASP A 529 -0.54 -21.91 14.16
CA ASP A 529 0.47 -22.45 15.07
C ASP A 529 1.48 -21.41 15.54
N VAL A 530 1.63 -20.31 14.79
CA VAL A 530 2.67 -19.29 14.99
C VAL A 530 2.09 -17.87 15.05
N VAL A 531 1.07 -17.58 14.25
CA VAL A 531 0.54 -16.22 14.02
C VAL A 531 -0.98 -16.24 14.09
N PRO A 532 -1.59 -15.29 14.82
CA PRO A 532 -3.04 -15.12 14.74
C PRO A 532 -3.44 -14.55 13.37
N VAL A 533 -4.57 -15.03 12.86
CA VAL A 533 -5.11 -14.63 11.55
C VAL A 533 -6.55 -14.13 11.68
N GLN A 534 -7.03 -13.46 10.66
CA GLN A 534 -8.43 -13.04 10.50
C GLN A 534 -8.84 -13.11 9.04
N ARG A 535 -10.14 -13.09 8.75
CA ARG A 535 -10.63 -13.08 7.37
C ARG A 535 -10.85 -11.67 6.85
N THR A 536 -10.59 -11.49 5.56
CA THR A 536 -11.04 -10.30 4.83
C THR A 536 -12.52 -10.43 4.46
N PRO A 537 -13.22 -9.34 4.12
CA PRO A 537 -14.61 -9.42 3.64
C PRO A 537 -14.79 -10.34 2.43
N GLU A 538 -13.75 -10.50 1.62
CA GLU A 538 -13.73 -11.38 0.44
C GLU A 538 -13.39 -12.84 0.79
N GLY A 539 -13.15 -13.16 2.07
CA GLY A 539 -12.91 -14.53 2.57
C GLY A 539 -11.44 -14.94 2.62
N GLY A 540 -10.50 -14.13 2.14
CA GLY A 540 -9.06 -14.41 2.23
C GLY A 540 -8.52 -14.34 3.66
N LEU A 541 -7.37 -14.98 3.94
CA LEU A 541 -6.67 -14.85 5.22
C LEU A 541 -5.75 -13.63 5.24
N ILE A 542 -5.77 -12.94 6.38
CA ILE A 542 -4.85 -11.85 6.70
C ILE A 542 -4.24 -12.10 8.09
N THR A 543 -2.95 -11.86 8.25
CA THR A 543 -2.28 -12.00 9.55
C THR A 543 -2.75 -10.91 10.51
N GLN A 544 -2.73 -11.19 11.82
CA GLN A 544 -2.91 -10.14 12.83
C GLN A 544 -1.59 -9.45 13.21
N TYR A 545 -0.46 -9.98 12.80
CA TYR A 545 0.85 -9.35 12.99
C TYR A 545 1.23 -8.53 11.77
N ASP A 546 1.75 -7.33 12.00
CA ASP A 546 2.35 -6.48 10.98
C ASP A 546 3.69 -7.08 10.48
N MET A 547 4.23 -6.48 9.43
CA MET A 547 5.47 -6.93 8.79
C MET A 547 6.63 -7.07 9.79
N ALA A 548 6.83 -6.08 10.67
CA ALA A 548 7.94 -6.10 11.63
C ALA A 548 7.78 -7.22 12.68
N SER A 549 6.55 -7.50 13.08
CA SER A 549 6.22 -8.58 14.00
C SER A 549 6.37 -9.96 13.33
N LEU A 550 5.99 -10.09 12.05
CA LEU A 550 6.17 -11.33 11.26
C LEU A 550 7.65 -11.66 11.07
N GLU A 551 8.48 -10.67 10.74
CA GLU A 551 9.92 -10.85 10.65
C GLU A 551 10.52 -11.29 12.02
N ALA A 552 10.04 -10.70 13.12
CA ALA A 552 10.52 -11.06 14.45
C ALA A 552 10.19 -12.51 14.84
N VAL A 553 9.02 -13.04 14.44
CA VAL A 553 8.68 -14.45 14.65
C VAL A 553 9.28 -15.39 13.60
N GLY A 554 9.93 -14.84 12.57
CA GLY A 554 10.72 -15.58 11.59
C GLY A 554 10.03 -15.97 10.30
N LEU A 555 8.82 -15.46 10.05
CA LEU A 555 8.14 -15.65 8.79
C LEU A 555 8.69 -14.69 7.73
N LEU A 556 8.90 -15.23 6.53
CA LEU A 556 9.41 -14.47 5.41
C LEU A 556 8.25 -13.88 4.60
N LYS A 557 8.33 -12.57 4.38
CA LYS A 557 7.44 -11.85 3.48
C LYS A 557 7.83 -12.15 2.02
N MET A 558 6.84 -12.34 1.17
CA MET A 558 6.96 -12.35 -0.28
C MET A 558 6.12 -11.20 -0.86
N ASP A 559 6.74 -10.32 -1.65
CA ASP A 559 6.05 -9.17 -2.20
C ASP A 559 5.54 -9.44 -3.61
N PHE A 560 4.21 -9.45 -3.71
CA PHE A 560 3.47 -9.51 -4.96
C PHE A 560 3.00 -8.08 -5.31
N LEU A 561 3.86 -7.30 -5.93
CA LEU A 561 3.58 -5.88 -6.21
C LEU A 561 2.77 -5.74 -7.50
N GLY A 562 1.64 -5.04 -7.44
CA GLY A 562 0.89 -4.65 -8.63
C GLY A 562 1.53 -3.43 -9.29
N LEU A 563 1.99 -3.56 -10.53
CA LEU A 563 2.55 -2.47 -11.30
C LEU A 563 1.72 -2.22 -12.56
N ARG A 564 0.93 -1.15 -12.53
CA ARG A 564 0.05 -0.75 -13.64
C ARG A 564 0.77 -0.60 -14.98
N THR A 565 2.04 -0.22 -14.97
CA THR A 565 2.86 -0.11 -16.18
C THR A 565 2.95 -1.42 -16.95
N LEU A 566 2.97 -2.57 -16.27
CA LEU A 566 2.98 -3.87 -16.92
C LEU A 566 1.67 -4.13 -17.66
N SER A 567 0.53 -3.80 -17.05
CA SER A 567 -0.77 -3.87 -17.74
C SER A 567 -0.83 -2.95 -18.96
N ILE A 568 -0.28 -1.73 -18.86
CA ILE A 568 -0.19 -0.80 -20.00
C ILE A 568 0.67 -1.38 -21.13
N ILE A 569 1.85 -1.95 -20.79
CA ILE A 569 2.72 -2.57 -21.79
C ILE A 569 2.01 -3.72 -22.49
N GLU A 570 1.39 -4.62 -21.73
CA GLU A 570 0.74 -5.81 -22.29
C GLU A 570 -0.50 -5.47 -23.11
N HIS A 571 -1.37 -4.57 -22.61
CA HIS A 571 -2.52 -4.08 -23.37
C HIS A 571 -2.09 -3.37 -24.67
N THR A 572 -1.00 -2.59 -24.64
CA THR A 572 -0.47 -1.94 -25.84
C THR A 572 -0.01 -2.99 -26.87
N ARG A 573 0.73 -4.01 -26.40
CA ARG A 573 1.20 -5.11 -27.27
C ARG A 573 0.02 -5.90 -27.86
N GLN A 574 -1.01 -6.15 -27.05
CA GLN A 574 -2.22 -6.83 -27.49
C GLN A 574 -2.96 -6.03 -28.56
N LEU A 575 -3.28 -4.74 -28.28
CA LEU A 575 -3.99 -3.88 -29.24
C LEU A 575 -3.22 -3.71 -30.54
N ALA A 576 -1.90 -3.53 -30.47
CA ALA A 576 -1.07 -3.42 -31.65
C ALA A 576 -0.98 -4.75 -32.40
N GLY A 577 -0.88 -5.87 -31.69
CA GLY A 577 -0.86 -7.21 -32.27
C GLY A 577 -2.17 -7.56 -32.99
N GLU A 578 -3.32 -7.24 -32.40
CA GLU A 578 -4.65 -7.41 -32.99
C GLU A 578 -4.78 -6.62 -34.32
N ARG A 579 -4.31 -5.35 -34.32
CA ARG A 579 -4.36 -4.52 -35.54
C ARG A 579 -3.38 -4.98 -36.63
N LEU A 580 -2.18 -5.43 -36.24
CA LEU A 580 -1.13 -5.83 -37.18
C LEU A 580 -1.25 -7.29 -37.68
N GLY A 581 -1.99 -8.13 -36.94
CA GLY A 581 -2.12 -9.56 -37.20
C GLY A 581 -0.89 -10.39 -36.78
N HIS A 582 0.04 -9.83 -36.03
CA HIS A 582 1.21 -10.55 -35.48
C HIS A 582 1.62 -9.99 -34.12
N ALA A 583 2.34 -10.78 -33.32
CA ALA A 583 2.84 -10.35 -32.02
C ALA A 583 3.84 -9.17 -32.16
N VAL A 584 3.75 -8.23 -31.22
CA VAL A 584 4.67 -7.08 -31.15
C VAL A 584 5.88 -7.46 -30.31
N GLU A 585 7.06 -7.34 -30.90
CA GLU A 585 8.36 -7.49 -30.24
C GLU A 585 8.95 -6.13 -29.88
N ILE A 586 9.56 -6.03 -28.72
CA ILE A 586 10.24 -4.82 -28.24
C ILE A 586 11.74 -5.02 -28.39
N ASP A 587 12.45 -3.98 -28.83
CA ASP A 587 13.93 -4.03 -28.88
C ASP A 587 14.52 -4.12 -27.46
N GLU A 588 14.98 -5.30 -27.08
CA GLU A 588 15.66 -5.57 -25.78
C GLU A 588 17.19 -5.38 -25.89
N GLU A 589 17.72 -5.00 -27.04
CA GLU A 589 19.13 -4.59 -27.22
C GLU A 589 19.32 -3.10 -26.93
N TYR A 590 18.23 -2.36 -26.80
CA TYR A 590 18.19 -0.92 -26.48
C TYR A 590 18.89 -0.06 -27.54
N THR A 591 18.69 -0.36 -28.80
CA THR A 591 19.39 0.27 -29.93
C THR A 591 18.50 1.13 -30.81
N ASP A 592 17.17 1.12 -30.60
CA ASP A 592 16.21 1.79 -31.47
C ASP A 592 16.37 3.32 -31.48
N PRO A 593 16.73 3.94 -32.61
CA PRO A 593 16.97 5.38 -32.70
C PRO A 593 15.70 6.21 -32.53
N LYS A 594 14.55 5.68 -32.94
CA LYS A 594 13.25 6.39 -32.83
C LYS A 594 12.84 6.57 -31.38
N THR A 595 13.16 5.58 -30.53
CA THR A 595 12.94 5.64 -29.10
C THR A 595 13.84 6.70 -28.46
N TYR A 596 15.12 6.76 -28.83
CA TYR A 596 16.02 7.81 -28.32
C TYR A 596 15.61 9.21 -28.79
N GLU A 597 15.13 9.35 -30.01
CA GLU A 597 14.60 10.63 -30.54
C GLU A 597 13.40 11.10 -29.70
N LEU A 598 12.46 10.20 -29.37
CA LEU A 598 11.31 10.50 -28.49
C LEU A 598 11.79 10.95 -27.11
N LEU A 599 12.75 10.24 -26.50
CA LEU A 599 13.33 10.60 -25.22
C LEU A 599 14.06 11.94 -25.25
N GLY A 600 14.86 12.19 -26.29
CA GLY A 600 15.61 13.45 -26.47
C GLY A 600 14.70 14.67 -26.70
N ARG A 601 13.51 14.49 -27.23
CA ARG A 601 12.46 15.54 -27.30
C ARG A 601 11.77 15.77 -25.97
N GLY A 602 11.97 14.89 -24.96
CA GLY A 602 11.27 14.92 -23.69
C GLY A 602 9.77 14.60 -23.83
N ASP A 603 9.42 13.84 -24.85
CA ASP A 603 8.05 13.46 -25.16
C ASP A 603 7.64 12.19 -24.39
N THR A 604 7.69 12.28 -23.04
CA THR A 604 7.69 11.11 -22.14
C THR A 604 6.47 10.99 -21.24
N ASP A 605 5.32 11.65 -21.58
CA ASP A 605 4.06 11.40 -20.87
C ASP A 605 3.65 9.92 -21.02
N GLY A 606 3.29 9.29 -19.90
CA GLY A 606 3.01 7.87 -19.84
C GLY A 606 4.24 6.95 -19.87
N CYS A 607 5.45 7.46 -20.15
CA CYS A 607 6.66 6.66 -20.07
C CYS A 607 7.10 6.49 -18.61
N PHE A 608 7.25 5.25 -18.17
CA PHE A 608 7.53 4.91 -16.78
C PHE A 608 8.72 5.68 -16.22
N GLN A 609 8.58 6.30 -15.04
CA GLN A 609 9.57 7.11 -14.33
C GLN A 609 10.07 8.38 -15.06
N LEU A 610 9.62 8.66 -16.28
CA LEU A 610 10.14 9.76 -17.10
C LEU A 610 9.12 10.89 -17.36
N GLU A 611 7.96 10.88 -16.69
CA GLU A 611 6.81 11.75 -17.00
C GLU A 611 6.93 13.17 -16.43
N SER A 612 7.67 13.37 -15.32
CA SER A 612 7.66 14.66 -14.63
C SER A 612 8.29 15.76 -15.48
N SER A 613 7.77 16.99 -15.36
CA SER A 613 8.26 18.14 -16.13
C SER A 613 9.76 18.37 -16.00
N GLY A 614 10.32 18.15 -14.79
CA GLY A 614 11.75 18.29 -14.57
C GLY A 614 12.57 17.19 -15.25
N VAL A 615 12.10 15.93 -15.26
CA VAL A 615 12.77 14.84 -15.99
C VAL A 615 12.73 15.10 -17.48
N LYS A 616 11.63 15.58 -18.03
CA LYS A 616 11.52 15.96 -19.45
C LYS A 616 12.55 17.03 -19.83
N HIS A 617 12.79 18.01 -18.96
CA HIS A 617 13.80 19.02 -19.17
C HIS A 617 15.22 18.41 -19.17
N VAL A 618 15.51 17.56 -18.19
CA VAL A 618 16.81 16.84 -18.12
C VAL A 618 17.03 15.99 -19.37
N LEU A 619 16.02 15.27 -19.87
CA LEU A 619 16.15 14.45 -21.08
C LEU A 619 16.45 15.29 -22.33
N ARG A 620 15.83 16.47 -22.47
CA ARG A 620 16.12 17.39 -23.58
C ARG A 620 17.56 17.90 -23.56
N ASP A 621 18.08 18.21 -22.37
CA ASP A 621 19.44 18.69 -22.23
C ASP A 621 20.48 17.56 -22.37
N LEU A 622 20.14 16.36 -21.90
CA LEU A 622 21.00 15.19 -21.92
C LEU A 622 21.12 14.57 -23.32
N GLN A 623 20.04 14.61 -24.12
CA GLN A 623 19.98 13.93 -25.43
C GLN A 623 20.41 12.48 -25.31
N PRO A 624 19.64 11.60 -24.65
CA PRO A 624 20.00 10.20 -24.41
C PRO A 624 20.30 9.48 -25.73
N ASN A 625 21.36 8.68 -25.76
CA ASN A 625 21.77 7.89 -26.93
C ASN A 625 22.26 6.48 -26.56
N CYS A 626 22.22 6.13 -25.30
CA CYS A 626 22.51 4.80 -24.78
C CYS A 626 21.64 4.48 -23.57
N PHE A 627 21.51 3.21 -23.24
CA PHE A 627 20.67 2.71 -22.16
C PHE A 627 21.12 3.24 -20.78
N GLU A 628 22.43 3.38 -20.58
CA GLU A 628 23.04 3.90 -19.35
C GLU A 628 22.60 5.33 -19.03
N ASP A 629 22.28 6.14 -20.03
CA ASP A 629 21.72 7.48 -19.83
C ASP A 629 20.36 7.44 -19.13
N ILE A 630 19.51 6.48 -19.51
CA ILE A 630 18.20 6.28 -18.89
C ILE A 630 18.39 5.84 -17.44
N VAL A 631 19.31 4.88 -17.21
CA VAL A 631 19.67 4.40 -15.86
C VAL A 631 20.18 5.56 -14.97
N ALA A 632 21.02 6.42 -15.54
CA ALA A 632 21.57 7.58 -14.84
C ALA A 632 20.48 8.63 -14.50
N VAL A 633 19.59 8.95 -15.43
CA VAL A 633 18.49 9.91 -15.19
C VAL A 633 17.60 9.43 -14.04
N ILE A 634 17.17 8.17 -14.03
CA ILE A 634 16.35 7.57 -12.97
C ILE A 634 17.06 7.67 -11.61
N SER A 635 18.39 7.53 -11.61
CA SER A 635 19.20 7.52 -10.40
C SER A 635 19.50 8.92 -9.86
N LEU A 636 19.74 9.88 -10.74
CA LEU A 636 20.13 11.25 -10.40
C LEU A 636 18.94 12.17 -10.10
N TYR A 637 17.78 11.96 -10.75
CA TYR A 637 16.63 12.85 -10.57
C TYR A 637 15.90 12.57 -9.26
N ARG A 638 16.54 12.94 -8.13
CA ARG A 638 16.02 12.81 -6.77
C ARG A 638 16.62 13.90 -5.89
N PRO A 639 15.94 14.31 -4.80
CA PRO A 639 16.51 15.23 -3.82
C PRO A 639 17.90 14.76 -3.35
N GLY A 640 18.90 15.64 -3.42
CA GLY A 640 20.31 15.34 -3.15
C GLY A 640 21.12 15.14 -4.43
N PRO A 641 21.03 13.99 -5.12
CA PRO A 641 21.83 13.74 -6.34
C PRO A 641 21.56 14.68 -7.51
N MET A 642 20.40 15.35 -7.54
CA MET A 642 20.03 16.32 -8.61
C MET A 642 21.06 17.40 -8.85
N GLU A 643 21.81 17.81 -7.84
CA GLU A 643 22.89 18.82 -7.97
C GLU A 643 23.99 18.39 -8.97
N ASN A 644 24.16 17.08 -9.21
CA ASN A 644 25.17 16.54 -10.11
C ASN A 644 24.68 16.43 -11.56
N ILE A 645 23.40 16.68 -11.86
CA ILE A 645 22.83 16.50 -13.20
C ILE A 645 23.51 17.39 -14.23
N SER A 646 23.70 18.68 -13.93
CA SER A 646 24.37 19.62 -14.84
C SER A 646 25.79 19.17 -15.17
N ARG A 647 26.56 18.74 -14.13
CA ARG A 647 27.91 18.23 -14.31
C ARG A 647 27.93 16.96 -15.16
N TYR A 648 26.97 16.05 -14.94
CA TYR A 648 26.83 14.83 -15.73
C TYR A 648 26.59 15.14 -17.21
N ILE A 649 25.64 16.04 -17.49
CA ILE A 649 25.32 16.48 -18.86
C ILE A 649 26.51 17.16 -19.52
N ASP A 650 27.20 18.07 -18.82
CA ASP A 650 28.35 18.77 -19.36
C ASP A 650 29.53 17.85 -19.65
N ALA A 651 29.78 16.87 -18.79
CA ALA A 651 30.81 15.86 -18.98
C ALA A 651 30.47 14.92 -20.16
N LYS A 652 29.22 14.47 -20.28
CA LYS A 652 28.75 13.68 -21.43
C LYS A 652 28.97 14.40 -22.75
N HIS A 653 28.67 15.68 -22.83
CA HIS A 653 28.83 16.49 -24.04
C HIS A 653 30.24 17.02 -24.25
N GLY A 654 31.20 16.64 -23.39
CA GLY A 654 32.60 17.05 -23.49
C GLY A 654 32.83 18.55 -23.19
N ARG A 655 31.86 19.22 -22.52
CA ARG A 655 31.99 20.65 -22.15
C ARG A 655 32.91 20.84 -20.96
N VAL A 656 33.05 19.82 -20.10
CA VAL A 656 33.99 19.80 -18.97
C VAL A 656 34.82 18.51 -19.02
N PRO A 657 36.09 18.53 -18.60
CA PRO A 657 36.91 17.32 -18.54
C PRO A 657 36.42 16.38 -17.44
N VAL A 658 36.45 15.08 -17.72
CA VAL A 658 36.13 14.04 -16.72
C VAL A 658 37.32 13.94 -15.76
N HIS A 659 37.06 13.99 -14.45
CA HIS A 659 38.06 13.86 -13.41
C HIS A 659 37.86 12.60 -12.59
N TYR A 660 38.90 11.77 -12.46
CA TYR A 660 38.94 10.60 -11.60
C TYR A 660 39.88 10.89 -10.41
N PRO A 661 39.46 10.66 -9.14
CA PRO A 661 40.33 10.86 -7.96
C PRO A 661 41.62 10.01 -8.02
N HIS A 662 41.57 8.85 -8.67
CA HIS A 662 42.72 7.97 -8.93
C HIS A 662 42.48 7.22 -10.24
N PRO A 663 43.54 6.91 -11.02
CA PRO A 663 43.41 6.17 -12.29
C PRO A 663 42.70 4.83 -12.14
N ASP A 664 42.95 4.09 -11.05
CA ASP A 664 42.27 2.82 -10.75
C ASP A 664 40.75 2.93 -10.59
N LEU A 665 40.21 4.12 -10.44
CA LEU A 665 38.78 4.37 -10.33
C LEU A 665 38.12 4.65 -11.68
N GLU A 666 38.90 4.89 -12.74
CA GLU A 666 38.33 5.08 -14.08
C GLU A 666 37.46 3.94 -14.55
N PRO A 667 37.82 2.64 -14.42
CA PRO A 667 36.91 1.55 -14.82
C PRO A 667 35.61 1.50 -14.07
N ILE A 668 35.57 2.03 -12.83
CA ILE A 668 34.42 2.03 -11.96
C ILE A 668 33.48 3.24 -12.26
N LEU A 669 34.08 4.39 -12.60
CA LEU A 669 33.38 5.68 -12.71
C LEU A 669 33.24 6.16 -14.17
N ARG A 670 33.72 5.43 -15.16
CA ARG A 670 33.69 5.80 -16.59
C ARG A 670 32.25 6.03 -17.07
N ASP A 671 31.36 5.08 -16.80
CA ASP A 671 29.94 5.14 -17.23
C ASP A 671 29.17 6.31 -16.60
N THR A 672 29.72 6.91 -15.55
CA THR A 672 29.11 8.02 -14.81
C THR A 672 29.96 9.28 -14.85
N TYR A 673 30.87 9.37 -15.82
CA TYR A 673 31.76 10.54 -16.06
C TYR A 673 32.49 11.05 -14.80
N GLY A 674 33.01 10.11 -13.98
CA GLY A 674 33.74 10.43 -12.75
C GLY A 674 32.87 10.82 -11.55
N ILE A 675 31.55 10.68 -11.66
CA ILE A 675 30.61 10.96 -10.59
C ILE A 675 30.21 9.65 -9.91
N VAL A 676 30.24 9.59 -8.58
CA VAL A 676 29.69 8.46 -7.82
C VAL A 676 28.16 8.61 -7.79
N VAL A 677 27.46 7.69 -8.44
CA VAL A 677 25.99 7.66 -8.55
C VAL A 677 25.42 6.45 -7.82
N TYR A 678 26.09 5.30 -7.91
CA TYR A 678 25.57 4.01 -7.47
C TYR A 678 26.22 3.51 -6.19
N GLN A 679 25.45 2.81 -5.36
CA GLN A 679 25.93 2.11 -4.16
C GLN A 679 26.98 1.06 -4.51
N GLU A 680 26.83 0.39 -5.65
CA GLU A 680 27.75 -0.59 -6.19
C GLU A 680 29.12 0.02 -6.50
N GLN A 681 29.18 1.26 -6.98
CA GLN A 681 30.45 1.98 -7.18
C GLN A 681 31.18 2.21 -5.85
N ILE A 682 30.45 2.54 -4.77
CA ILE A 682 31.04 2.68 -3.42
C ILE A 682 31.66 1.35 -2.98
N MET A 683 30.96 0.22 -3.20
CA MET A 683 31.48 -1.10 -2.87
C MET A 683 32.71 -1.48 -3.71
N GLN A 684 32.70 -1.17 -4.99
CA GLN A 684 33.83 -1.41 -5.89
C GLN A 684 35.03 -0.53 -5.54
N ILE A 685 34.83 0.73 -5.18
CA ILE A 685 35.90 1.63 -4.70
C ILE A 685 36.52 1.07 -3.43
N ALA A 686 35.72 0.62 -2.46
CA ALA A 686 36.24 0.02 -1.22
C ALA A 686 37.00 -1.28 -1.48
N SER A 687 36.53 -2.10 -2.42
CA SER A 687 37.20 -3.32 -2.81
C SER A 687 38.53 -3.03 -3.54
N ARG A 688 38.52 -2.12 -4.53
CA ARG A 688 39.69 -1.82 -5.37
C ARG A 688 40.79 -1.10 -4.58
N MET A 689 40.42 -0.10 -3.78
CA MET A 689 41.38 0.80 -3.13
C MET A 689 41.81 0.28 -1.75
N ALA A 690 40.92 -0.34 -0.97
CA ALA A 690 41.21 -0.81 0.38
C ALA A 690 41.37 -2.34 0.49
N GLY A 691 41.17 -3.09 -0.61
CA GLY A 691 41.27 -4.56 -0.63
C GLY A 691 40.14 -5.25 0.18
N PHE A 692 39.01 -4.60 0.34
CA PHE A 692 37.84 -5.21 1.01
C PHE A 692 37.22 -6.29 0.12
N THR A 693 36.70 -7.35 0.72
CA THR A 693 35.73 -8.21 0.01
C THR A 693 34.48 -7.41 -0.32
N LEU A 694 33.75 -7.81 -1.36
CA LEU A 694 32.48 -7.13 -1.67
C LEU A 694 31.48 -7.24 -0.51
N GLY A 695 31.54 -8.33 0.28
CA GLY A 695 30.75 -8.47 1.51
C GLY A 695 31.10 -7.41 2.56
N GLN A 696 32.40 -7.21 2.84
CA GLN A 696 32.88 -6.16 3.76
C GLN A 696 32.53 -4.75 3.26
N ALA A 697 32.60 -4.54 1.94
CA ALA A 697 32.22 -3.28 1.31
C ALA A 697 30.71 -2.97 1.46
N ASP A 698 29.84 -3.98 1.40
CA ASP A 698 28.39 -3.78 1.68
C ASP A 698 28.17 -3.42 3.16
N VAL A 699 28.90 -4.06 4.09
CA VAL A 699 28.84 -3.71 5.52
C VAL A 699 29.27 -2.26 5.74
N LEU A 700 30.38 -1.81 5.12
CA LEU A 700 30.84 -0.42 5.16
C LEU A 700 29.75 0.53 4.65
N ARG A 701 29.21 0.30 3.46
CA ARG A 701 28.15 1.13 2.87
C ARG A 701 26.94 1.29 3.80
N ARG A 702 26.48 0.20 4.44
CA ARG A 702 25.36 0.23 5.39
C ARG A 702 25.68 0.97 6.67
N ALA A 703 26.90 0.81 7.17
CA ALA A 703 27.35 1.49 8.39
C ALA A 703 27.31 3.01 8.22
N VAL A 704 27.78 3.48 7.06
CA VAL A 704 27.73 4.91 6.71
C VAL A 704 26.29 5.42 6.62
N GLY A 705 25.39 4.67 5.96
CA GLY A 705 23.97 5.07 5.86
C GLY A 705 23.22 5.09 7.21
N LYS A 706 23.68 4.35 8.25
CA LYS A 706 23.06 4.37 9.60
C LYS A 706 23.56 5.51 10.51
N LYS A 707 24.59 6.27 10.10
CA LYS A 707 25.15 7.46 10.79
C LYS A 707 25.55 7.24 12.27
N LYS A 708 25.84 6.01 12.68
CA LYS A 708 26.34 5.73 14.05
C LYS A 708 27.81 6.09 14.11
N ARG A 709 28.16 7.14 14.85
CA ARG A 709 29.49 7.75 14.90
C ARG A 709 30.61 6.73 15.21
N GLU A 710 30.42 5.89 16.21
CA GLU A 710 31.41 4.87 16.62
C GLU A 710 31.69 3.86 15.51
N VAL A 711 30.64 3.42 14.78
CA VAL A 711 30.77 2.49 13.67
C VAL A 711 31.46 3.17 12.48
N LEU A 712 31.16 4.42 12.23
CA LEU A 712 31.81 5.21 11.16
C LEU A 712 33.32 5.37 11.41
N GLU A 713 33.74 5.66 12.65
CA GLU A 713 35.15 5.80 13.01
C GLU A 713 35.92 4.48 12.87
N GLN A 714 35.32 3.35 13.28
CA GLN A 714 35.89 2.01 13.09
C GLN A 714 36.04 1.66 11.61
N GLN A 715 35.04 1.95 10.79
CA GLN A 715 35.09 1.68 9.36
C GLN A 715 36.10 2.59 8.63
N ARG A 716 36.26 3.85 9.05
CA ARG A 716 37.30 4.77 8.55
C ARG A 716 38.70 4.18 8.78
N ALA A 717 38.97 3.78 10.01
CA ALA A 717 40.27 3.21 10.37
C ALA A 717 40.58 1.94 9.56
N ALA A 718 39.60 1.05 9.38
CA ALA A 718 39.76 -0.16 8.59
C ALA A 718 40.00 0.13 7.10
N PHE A 719 39.25 1.08 6.51
CA PHE A 719 39.39 1.49 5.11
C PHE A 719 40.76 2.14 4.84
N VAL A 720 41.16 3.10 5.66
CA VAL A 720 42.46 3.79 5.52
C VAL A 720 43.63 2.79 5.69
N ALA A 721 43.55 1.91 6.69
CA ALA A 721 44.54 0.86 6.86
C ALA A 721 44.59 -0.11 5.65
N GLY A 722 43.44 -0.41 5.04
CA GLY A 722 43.32 -1.18 3.81
C GLY A 722 44.04 -0.52 2.63
N CYS A 723 43.74 0.77 2.39
CA CYS A 723 44.38 1.57 1.32
C CYS A 723 45.92 1.63 1.49
N LEU A 724 46.41 1.86 2.70
CA LEU A 724 47.85 1.85 3.01
C LEU A 724 48.50 0.52 2.69
N ARG A 725 47.84 -0.62 2.99
CA ARG A 725 48.35 -1.97 2.62
C ARG A 725 48.39 -2.17 1.12
N GLN A 726 47.52 -1.54 0.34
CA GLN A 726 47.52 -1.56 -1.11
C GLN A 726 48.53 -0.58 -1.74
N GLY A 727 49.27 0.19 -0.91
CA GLY A 727 50.28 1.12 -1.39
C GLY A 727 49.78 2.52 -1.70
N HIS A 728 48.53 2.86 -1.37
CA HIS A 728 47.98 4.18 -1.59
C HIS A 728 48.35 5.14 -0.44
N PRO A 729 48.61 6.43 -0.72
CA PRO A 729 48.93 7.41 0.31
C PRO A 729 47.72 7.68 1.24
N ARG A 730 48.01 8.09 2.50
CA ARG A 730 47.01 8.31 3.52
C ARG A 730 45.99 9.41 3.13
N ASP A 731 46.50 10.51 2.55
CA ASP A 731 45.65 11.64 2.17
C ASP A 731 44.61 11.22 1.12
N LEU A 732 45.01 10.44 0.13
CA LEU A 732 44.06 9.87 -0.84
C LEU A 732 43.05 8.92 -0.17
N ALA A 733 43.51 8.09 0.78
CA ALA A 733 42.60 7.18 1.49
C ALA A 733 41.56 7.90 2.30
N GLU A 734 41.93 9.00 2.97
CA GLU A 734 40.99 9.84 3.74
C GLU A 734 40.03 10.60 2.81
N GLU A 735 40.54 11.17 1.70
CA GLU A 735 39.70 11.82 0.69
C GLU A 735 38.65 10.83 0.10
N LEU A 736 39.07 9.61 -0.23
CA LEU A 736 38.17 8.59 -0.75
C LEU A 736 37.15 8.14 0.29
N TYR A 737 37.52 8.04 1.57
CA TYR A 737 36.56 7.72 2.61
C TYR A 737 35.54 8.85 2.80
N ASP A 738 35.96 10.11 2.77
CA ASP A 738 35.06 11.26 2.84
C ASP A 738 34.12 11.32 1.61
N LEU A 739 34.61 10.95 0.43
CA LEU A 739 33.82 10.75 -0.76
C LEU A 739 32.73 9.69 -0.53
N ILE A 740 33.11 8.50 0.01
CA ILE A 740 32.19 7.41 0.34
C ILE A 740 31.12 7.87 1.33
N VAL A 741 31.52 8.55 2.41
CA VAL A 741 30.58 9.08 3.43
C VAL A 741 29.59 10.06 2.82
N ARG A 742 30.05 10.98 1.97
CA ARG A 742 29.20 11.98 1.30
C ARG A 742 28.15 11.32 0.41
N PHE A 743 28.52 10.28 -0.34
CA PHE A 743 27.63 9.66 -1.32
C PHE A 743 26.87 8.44 -0.80
N ALA A 744 27.20 7.89 0.37
CA ALA A 744 26.51 6.70 0.90
C ALA A 744 25.03 6.97 1.25
N ASP A 745 24.66 8.22 1.59
CA ASP A 745 23.28 8.63 1.81
C ASP A 745 22.52 8.81 0.50
N TYR A 746 23.19 9.15 -0.57
CA TYR A 746 22.58 9.54 -1.85
C TYR A 746 22.78 8.49 -2.96
N GLY A 747 23.69 7.54 -2.77
CA GLY A 747 23.93 6.48 -3.73
C GLY A 747 22.68 5.66 -4.04
N PHE A 748 22.40 5.44 -5.32
CA PHE A 748 21.26 4.65 -5.76
C PHE A 748 21.63 3.18 -5.97
N ASN A 749 20.69 2.29 -5.80
CA ASN A 749 20.85 0.89 -6.13
C ASN A 749 20.86 0.74 -7.66
N ARG A 750 22.04 0.40 -8.26
CA ARG A 750 22.17 0.25 -9.71
C ARG A 750 21.30 -0.89 -10.24
N SER A 751 21.19 -2.01 -9.52
CA SER A 751 20.32 -3.12 -9.91
C SER A 751 18.85 -2.70 -10.07
N HIS A 752 18.35 -1.88 -9.13
CA HIS A 752 17.01 -1.32 -9.24
C HIS A 752 16.86 -0.33 -10.40
N ALA A 753 17.86 0.54 -10.59
CA ALA A 753 17.85 1.52 -11.67
C ALA A 753 17.81 0.87 -13.05
N VAL A 754 18.64 -0.17 -13.27
CA VAL A 754 18.68 -0.92 -14.53
C VAL A 754 17.35 -1.61 -14.79
N ALA A 755 16.81 -2.33 -13.81
CA ALA A 755 15.51 -3.00 -13.96
C ALA A 755 14.37 -2.01 -14.31
N TYR A 756 14.37 -0.84 -13.69
CA TYR A 756 13.37 0.19 -13.97
C TYR A 756 13.61 0.92 -15.29
N ALA A 757 14.87 1.08 -15.71
CA ALA A 757 15.20 1.60 -17.03
C ALA A 757 14.69 0.71 -18.17
N VAL A 758 14.65 -0.62 -17.96
CA VAL A 758 14.01 -1.54 -18.92
C VAL A 758 12.53 -1.22 -19.11
N LEU A 759 11.78 -0.96 -18.03
CA LEU A 759 10.38 -0.57 -18.14
C LEU A 759 10.20 0.82 -18.79
N SER A 760 11.10 1.75 -18.48
CA SER A 760 11.13 3.07 -19.12
C SER A 760 11.38 2.95 -20.62
N TRP A 761 12.32 2.10 -21.02
CA TRP A 761 12.58 1.80 -22.42
C TRP A 761 11.40 1.17 -23.13
N ARG A 762 10.81 0.11 -22.55
CA ARG A 762 9.65 -0.59 -23.11
C ARG A 762 8.47 0.35 -23.35
N THR A 763 8.16 1.20 -22.36
CA THR A 763 7.09 2.20 -22.50
C THR A 763 7.42 3.28 -23.53
N ALA A 764 8.66 3.74 -23.61
CA ALA A 764 9.10 4.70 -24.62
C ALA A 764 9.09 4.10 -26.05
N TYR A 765 9.54 2.84 -26.19
CA TYR A 765 9.51 2.11 -27.45
C TYR A 765 8.08 1.94 -27.96
N LEU A 766 7.18 1.45 -27.12
CA LEU A 766 5.78 1.28 -27.49
C LEU A 766 5.12 2.61 -27.88
N LYS A 767 5.40 3.67 -27.13
CA LYS A 767 4.91 5.01 -27.45
C LYS A 767 5.47 5.54 -28.77
N ALA A 768 6.75 5.25 -29.09
CA ALA A 768 7.38 5.68 -30.33
C ALA A 768 6.84 4.94 -31.56
N HIS A 769 6.54 3.65 -31.44
CA HIS A 769 6.16 2.79 -32.56
C HIS A 769 4.65 2.56 -32.69
N TYR A 770 3.91 2.54 -31.56
CA TYR A 770 2.48 2.23 -31.47
C TYR A 770 1.75 3.29 -30.63
N PRO A 771 1.81 4.58 -31.00
CA PRO A 771 1.32 5.67 -30.17
C PRO A 771 -0.19 5.60 -29.91
N ALA A 772 -1.01 5.20 -30.87
CA ALA A 772 -2.45 5.11 -30.66
C ALA A 772 -2.83 4.03 -29.64
N GLU A 773 -2.23 2.83 -29.76
CA GLU A 773 -2.44 1.72 -28.85
C GLU A 773 -1.88 2.02 -27.44
N PHE A 774 -0.73 2.70 -27.38
CA PHE A 774 -0.14 3.14 -26.13
C PHE A 774 -1.06 4.12 -25.39
N PHE A 775 -1.58 5.14 -26.10
CA PHE A 775 -2.54 6.09 -25.50
C PHE A 775 -3.86 5.42 -25.13
N ALA A 776 -4.37 4.49 -25.91
CA ALA A 776 -5.59 3.74 -25.57
C ALA A 776 -5.40 2.93 -24.27
N SER A 777 -4.24 2.28 -24.12
CA SER A 777 -3.88 1.53 -22.90
C SER A 777 -3.67 2.44 -21.69
N LEU A 778 -3.01 3.59 -21.90
CA LEU A 778 -2.79 4.59 -20.86
C LEU A 778 -4.10 5.22 -20.38
N LEU A 779 -5.00 5.55 -21.30
CA LEU A 779 -6.34 6.06 -21.01
C LEU A 779 -7.18 5.02 -20.26
N SER A 780 -7.11 3.74 -20.66
CA SER A 780 -7.80 2.64 -19.98
C SER A 780 -7.32 2.50 -18.53
N ALA A 781 -6.02 2.56 -18.30
CA ALA A 781 -5.44 2.52 -16.97
C ALA A 781 -5.78 3.76 -16.10
N ALA A 782 -6.16 4.88 -16.73
CA ALA A 782 -6.48 6.14 -16.07
C ALA A 782 -7.99 6.37 -15.84
N MET A 783 -8.89 5.46 -16.25
CA MET A 783 -10.35 5.65 -16.24
C MET A 783 -10.93 6.10 -14.88
N ALA A 784 -10.29 5.76 -13.77
CA ALA A 784 -10.71 6.20 -12.44
C ALA A 784 -10.50 7.71 -12.18
N SER A 785 -9.76 8.42 -13.04
CA SER A 785 -9.42 9.84 -12.89
C SER A 785 -9.78 10.63 -14.12
N ALA A 786 -10.92 11.30 -14.10
CA ALA A 786 -11.40 12.13 -15.23
C ALA A 786 -10.37 13.20 -15.67
N ASP A 787 -9.65 13.81 -14.71
CA ASP A 787 -8.63 14.80 -14.99
C ASP A 787 -7.46 14.21 -15.79
N LYS A 788 -7.00 13.01 -15.43
CA LYS A 788 -5.95 12.31 -16.20
C LYS A 788 -6.42 11.87 -17.57
N VAL A 789 -7.65 11.37 -17.68
CA VAL A 789 -8.24 11.02 -18.96
C VAL A 789 -8.28 12.25 -19.88
N ALA A 790 -8.75 13.39 -19.38
CA ALA A 790 -8.79 14.64 -20.15
C ALA A 790 -7.38 15.06 -20.60
N GLN A 791 -6.39 15.01 -19.70
CA GLN A 791 -4.99 15.31 -19.99
C GLN A 791 -4.43 14.42 -21.12
N TYR A 792 -4.59 13.11 -21.02
CA TYR A 792 -4.07 12.18 -22.03
C TYR A 792 -4.81 12.24 -23.36
N VAL A 793 -6.11 12.56 -23.37
CA VAL A 793 -6.86 12.81 -24.60
C VAL A 793 -6.32 14.07 -25.30
N GLU A 794 -6.08 15.15 -24.56
CA GLU A 794 -5.49 16.37 -25.11
C GLU A 794 -4.10 16.10 -25.72
N GLU A 795 -3.29 15.32 -25.03
CA GLU A 795 -1.96 14.94 -25.49
C GLU A 795 -2.01 14.05 -26.75
N ALA A 796 -2.97 13.12 -26.84
CA ALA A 796 -3.19 12.32 -28.03
C ALA A 796 -3.53 13.20 -29.24
N PHE A 797 -4.39 14.19 -29.07
CA PHE A 797 -4.70 15.17 -30.15
C PHE A 797 -3.49 15.99 -30.58
N GLN A 798 -2.63 16.43 -29.63
CA GLN A 798 -1.39 17.13 -29.97
C GLN A 798 -0.47 16.32 -30.88
N ARG A 799 -0.55 14.99 -30.82
CA ARG A 799 0.19 14.05 -31.68
C ARG A 799 -0.56 13.64 -32.93
N GLY A 800 -1.74 14.18 -33.17
CA GLY A 800 -2.57 13.84 -34.30
C GLY A 800 -3.34 12.54 -34.19
N ILE A 801 -3.44 12.00 -32.98
CA ILE A 801 -4.25 10.82 -32.69
C ILE A 801 -5.65 11.30 -32.34
N GLU A 802 -6.61 11.00 -33.18
CA GLU A 802 -8.01 11.37 -32.98
C GLU A 802 -8.65 10.46 -31.91
N VAL A 803 -9.33 11.05 -30.95
CA VAL A 803 -10.15 10.33 -29.98
C VAL A 803 -11.62 10.55 -30.33
N LEU A 804 -12.31 9.45 -30.58
CA LEU A 804 -13.71 9.43 -30.97
C LEU A 804 -14.60 9.38 -29.72
N PRO A 805 -15.81 9.98 -29.75
CA PRO A 805 -16.74 9.95 -28.64
C PRO A 805 -17.17 8.51 -28.26
N PRO A 806 -17.76 8.29 -27.08
CA PRO A 806 -18.29 6.98 -26.72
C PRO A 806 -19.44 6.56 -27.66
N SER A 807 -19.59 5.24 -27.86
CA SER A 807 -20.67 4.66 -28.64
C SER A 807 -21.11 3.32 -28.10
N VAL A 808 -22.41 3.10 -27.91
CA VAL A 808 -22.96 1.80 -27.56
C VAL A 808 -22.70 0.74 -28.63
N GLN A 809 -22.43 1.17 -29.91
CA GLN A 809 -22.17 0.29 -31.03
C GLN A 809 -20.73 -0.21 -31.08
N THR A 810 -19.76 0.63 -30.76
CA THR A 810 -18.36 0.39 -31.10
C THR A 810 -17.41 0.47 -29.88
N SER A 811 -17.78 1.19 -28.80
CA SER A 811 -16.92 1.33 -27.61
C SER A 811 -16.72 0.01 -26.86
N GLY A 812 -15.52 -0.20 -26.34
CA GLY A 812 -15.17 -1.31 -25.45
C GLY A 812 -15.40 -0.98 -23.98
N ALA A 813 -15.03 -1.92 -23.10
CA ALA A 813 -14.93 -1.67 -21.67
C ALA A 813 -13.84 -0.65 -21.34
N GLY A 814 -12.67 -0.82 -21.94
CA GLY A 814 -11.57 0.13 -21.99
C GLY A 814 -11.55 0.89 -23.34
N PHE A 815 -10.57 1.78 -23.49
CA PHE A 815 -10.31 2.47 -24.74
C PHE A 815 -9.75 1.49 -25.77
N THR A 816 -10.23 1.57 -27.02
CA THR A 816 -9.83 0.69 -28.11
C THR A 816 -9.30 1.51 -29.28
N VAL A 817 -8.57 0.89 -30.19
CA VAL A 817 -8.06 1.52 -31.40
C VAL A 817 -8.80 0.94 -32.62
N SER A 818 -9.30 1.81 -33.48
CA SER A 818 -9.94 1.43 -34.74
C SER A 818 -8.90 1.09 -35.81
N GLU A 819 -9.32 0.44 -36.91
CA GLU A 819 -8.43 0.07 -38.02
C GLU A 819 -7.69 1.28 -38.65
N ASP A 820 -8.30 2.45 -38.63
CA ASP A 820 -7.73 3.72 -39.10
C ASP A 820 -6.86 4.44 -38.06
N GLY A 821 -6.54 3.78 -36.93
CA GLY A 821 -5.63 4.29 -35.88
C GLY A 821 -6.21 5.34 -34.96
N LYS A 822 -7.53 5.48 -34.87
CA LYS A 822 -8.22 6.40 -33.97
C LYS A 822 -8.57 5.68 -32.65
N ILE A 823 -8.58 6.40 -31.54
CA ILE A 823 -8.94 5.87 -30.25
C ILE A 823 -10.44 6.06 -30.03
N ARG A 824 -11.16 5.00 -29.65
CA ARG A 824 -12.57 5.07 -29.26
C ARG A 824 -12.69 5.23 -27.74
N PHE A 825 -13.49 6.20 -27.27
CA PHE A 825 -13.71 6.44 -25.84
C PHE A 825 -14.43 5.25 -25.19
N ALA A 826 -13.96 4.85 -23.98
CA ALA A 826 -14.44 3.68 -23.27
C ALA A 826 -15.82 3.89 -22.61
N LEU A 827 -16.69 2.89 -22.60
CA LEU A 827 -17.95 2.94 -21.84
C LEU A 827 -17.68 2.97 -20.33
N GLY A 828 -16.65 2.24 -19.86
CA GLY A 828 -16.27 2.18 -18.45
C GLY A 828 -15.70 3.48 -17.89
N ALA A 829 -15.30 4.43 -18.75
CA ALA A 829 -14.82 5.74 -18.33
C ALA A 829 -15.94 6.76 -18.05
N ILE A 830 -17.19 6.42 -18.38
CA ILE A 830 -18.36 7.28 -18.14
C ILE A 830 -18.84 7.11 -16.71
N LYS A 831 -18.98 8.20 -15.95
CA LYS A 831 -19.53 8.15 -14.58
C LYS A 831 -20.92 7.48 -14.58
N HIS A 832 -21.19 6.70 -13.54
CA HIS A 832 -22.41 5.92 -13.34
C HIS A 832 -22.59 4.74 -14.30
N VAL A 833 -21.57 4.41 -15.10
CA VAL A 833 -21.54 3.21 -15.95
C VAL A 833 -20.58 2.21 -15.30
N GLY A 834 -21.12 1.32 -14.47
CA GLY A 834 -20.33 0.30 -13.77
C GLY A 834 -19.93 -0.86 -14.69
N GLN A 835 -18.96 -1.65 -14.25
CA GLN A 835 -18.42 -2.78 -15.03
C GLN A 835 -19.50 -3.80 -15.43
N ALA A 836 -20.43 -4.14 -14.52
CA ALA A 836 -21.53 -5.05 -14.81
C ALA A 836 -22.42 -4.53 -15.98
N ALA A 837 -22.71 -3.21 -15.99
CA ALA A 837 -23.47 -2.60 -17.06
C ALA A 837 -22.71 -2.62 -18.39
N VAL A 838 -21.42 -2.33 -18.36
CA VAL A 838 -20.56 -2.43 -19.56
C VAL A 838 -20.59 -3.85 -20.12
N GLN A 839 -20.42 -4.87 -19.29
CA GLN A 839 -20.47 -6.27 -19.71
C GLN A 839 -21.85 -6.65 -20.29
N ALA A 840 -22.94 -6.15 -19.70
CA ALA A 840 -24.29 -6.37 -20.22
C ALA A 840 -24.46 -5.76 -21.62
N VAL A 841 -23.97 -4.53 -21.86
CA VAL A 841 -23.99 -3.89 -23.18
C VAL A 841 -23.17 -4.66 -24.20
N LEU A 842 -21.93 -5.02 -23.84
CA LEU A 842 -21.02 -5.77 -24.72
C LEU A 842 -21.59 -7.16 -25.04
N GLY A 843 -22.20 -7.83 -24.06
CA GLY A 843 -22.85 -9.14 -24.23
C GLY A 843 -24.05 -9.05 -25.17
N ALA A 844 -24.93 -8.06 -24.98
CA ALA A 844 -26.08 -7.85 -25.84
C ALA A 844 -25.66 -7.51 -27.30
N ARG A 845 -24.60 -6.71 -27.46
CA ARG A 845 -24.06 -6.31 -28.78
C ARG A 845 -23.52 -7.50 -29.60
N ARG A 846 -23.07 -8.59 -28.98
CA ARG A 846 -22.62 -9.80 -29.70
C ARG A 846 -23.69 -10.39 -30.62
N ALA A 847 -24.97 -10.18 -30.33
CA ALA A 847 -26.09 -10.62 -31.17
C ALA A 847 -26.39 -9.65 -32.34
N GLY A 848 -25.59 -8.60 -32.52
CA GLY A 848 -25.72 -7.58 -33.56
C GLY A 848 -25.80 -6.15 -33.02
N THR A 849 -25.60 -5.16 -33.88
CA THR A 849 -25.68 -3.74 -33.51
C THR A 849 -27.07 -3.36 -33.00
N PHE A 850 -27.15 -2.32 -32.17
CA PHE A 850 -28.44 -1.80 -31.71
C PHE A 850 -29.08 -0.92 -32.79
N ARG A 851 -30.37 -1.07 -33.01
CA ARG A 851 -31.11 -0.33 -34.02
C ARG A 851 -31.75 0.94 -33.48
N SER A 852 -32.09 0.97 -32.19
CA SER A 852 -32.74 2.08 -31.49
C SER A 852 -32.56 1.94 -30.00
N LEU A 853 -32.96 2.97 -29.20
CA LEU A 853 -33.03 2.87 -27.75
C LEU A 853 -33.93 1.72 -27.29
N GLY A 854 -35.09 1.51 -27.96
CA GLY A 854 -36.00 0.40 -27.62
C GLY A 854 -35.36 -0.97 -27.82
N ASP A 855 -34.60 -1.17 -28.92
CA ASP A 855 -33.84 -2.40 -29.18
C ASP A 855 -32.77 -2.61 -28.10
N PHE A 856 -32.04 -1.54 -27.72
CA PHE A 856 -31.07 -1.58 -26.63
C PHE A 856 -31.72 -2.03 -25.29
N LEU A 857 -32.83 -1.36 -24.92
CA LEU A 857 -33.55 -1.66 -23.67
C LEU A 857 -34.13 -3.08 -23.63
N SER A 858 -34.51 -3.64 -24.76
CA SER A 858 -35.04 -5.00 -24.86
C SER A 858 -33.99 -6.11 -24.72
N ARG A 859 -32.72 -5.79 -25.04
CA ARG A 859 -31.61 -6.76 -25.13
C ARG A 859 -30.62 -6.72 -23.99
N VAL A 860 -30.49 -5.54 -23.33
CA VAL A 860 -29.54 -5.37 -22.23
C VAL A 860 -30.17 -5.72 -20.88
N ASP A 861 -29.47 -6.46 -20.05
CA ASP A 861 -29.96 -6.83 -18.70
C ASP A 861 -30.14 -5.58 -17.82
N HIS A 862 -31.40 -5.30 -17.49
CA HIS A 862 -31.80 -4.15 -16.67
C HIS A 862 -31.34 -4.21 -15.20
N ARG A 863 -30.99 -5.40 -14.70
CA ARG A 863 -30.43 -5.55 -13.35
C ARG A 863 -28.98 -5.06 -13.26
N ALA A 864 -28.24 -5.22 -14.35
CA ALA A 864 -26.87 -4.72 -14.45
C ALA A 864 -26.82 -3.28 -14.96
N CYS A 865 -27.71 -2.94 -15.92
CA CYS A 865 -27.75 -1.62 -16.55
C CYS A 865 -29.02 -0.86 -16.11
N HIS A 866 -28.95 -0.18 -14.95
CA HIS A 866 -30.08 0.56 -14.37
C HIS A 866 -30.43 1.83 -15.17
N ARG A 867 -31.63 2.38 -14.97
CA ARG A 867 -32.11 3.63 -15.60
C ARG A 867 -31.07 4.75 -15.56
N ARG A 868 -30.46 5.00 -14.38
CA ARG A 868 -29.41 6.02 -14.22
C ARG A 868 -28.20 5.80 -15.12
N THR A 869 -27.84 4.54 -15.38
CA THR A 869 -26.75 4.17 -16.29
C THR A 869 -27.10 4.49 -17.74
N VAL A 870 -28.33 4.15 -18.19
CA VAL A 870 -28.81 4.47 -19.55
C VAL A 870 -28.87 5.98 -19.74
N GLU A 871 -29.36 6.72 -18.76
CA GLU A 871 -29.39 8.19 -18.78
C GLU A 871 -27.98 8.77 -18.91
N ALA A 872 -26.99 8.23 -18.17
CA ALA A 872 -25.59 8.64 -18.29
C ALA A 872 -25.01 8.36 -19.67
N LEU A 873 -25.30 7.20 -20.27
CA LEU A 873 -24.89 6.84 -21.63
C LEU A 873 -25.47 7.80 -22.67
N ILE A 874 -26.77 8.14 -22.57
CA ILE A 874 -27.42 9.09 -23.47
C ILE A 874 -26.77 10.47 -23.35
N ARG A 875 -26.64 10.99 -22.13
CA ARG A 875 -26.06 12.31 -21.86
C ARG A 875 -24.59 12.42 -22.26
N ALA A 876 -23.83 11.33 -22.18
CA ALA A 876 -22.46 11.25 -22.67
C ALA A 876 -22.35 11.17 -24.19
N GLY A 877 -23.45 11.01 -24.91
CA GLY A 877 -23.47 10.91 -26.39
C GLY A 877 -23.22 9.50 -26.92
N ALA A 878 -23.30 8.47 -26.09
CA ALA A 878 -23.04 7.09 -26.54
C ALA A 878 -24.10 6.53 -27.49
N PHE A 879 -25.22 7.20 -27.64
CA PHE A 879 -26.30 6.88 -28.61
C PHE A 879 -26.30 7.76 -29.85
N ASP A 880 -25.41 8.76 -29.96
CA ASP A 880 -25.44 9.73 -31.09
C ASP A 880 -25.26 9.07 -32.45
N GLU A 881 -24.53 7.94 -32.53
CA GLU A 881 -24.39 7.16 -33.79
C GLU A 881 -25.69 6.53 -34.26
N LEU A 882 -26.76 6.45 -33.46
CA LEU A 882 -28.09 6.00 -33.86
C LEU A 882 -28.89 7.11 -34.56
N GLY A 883 -28.38 8.35 -34.61
CA GLY A 883 -29.01 9.49 -35.29
C GLY A 883 -30.19 10.10 -34.56
N GLU A 884 -30.46 9.70 -33.31
CA GLU A 884 -31.55 10.22 -32.48
C GLU A 884 -31.06 11.35 -31.57
N ASN A 885 -31.94 12.34 -31.32
CA ASN A 885 -31.66 13.49 -30.44
C ASN A 885 -31.62 13.04 -28.97
N ARG A 886 -30.61 13.50 -28.20
CA ARG A 886 -30.42 13.11 -26.76
C ARG A 886 -31.63 13.47 -25.90
N ASP A 887 -32.28 14.66 -26.10
CA ASP A 887 -33.45 15.08 -25.33
C ASP A 887 -34.69 14.22 -25.67
N GLU A 888 -34.84 13.77 -26.91
CA GLU A 888 -35.89 12.84 -27.30
C GLU A 888 -35.69 11.46 -26.69
N LEU A 889 -34.44 10.96 -26.67
CA LEU A 889 -34.07 9.70 -26.01
C LEU A 889 -34.35 9.74 -24.53
N LEU A 890 -33.98 10.84 -23.82
CA LEU A 890 -34.27 11.03 -22.40
C LEU A 890 -35.80 11.08 -22.15
N GLY A 891 -36.54 11.80 -23.00
CA GLY A 891 -38.02 11.84 -22.92
C GLY A 891 -38.69 10.48 -23.16
N ARG A 892 -38.12 9.64 -24.06
CA ARG A 892 -38.57 8.24 -24.23
C ARG A 892 -38.24 7.39 -23.00
N LEU A 893 -37.02 7.49 -22.45
CA LEU A 893 -36.60 6.79 -21.28
C LEU A 893 -37.47 7.16 -20.07
N GLU A 894 -37.93 8.40 -19.95
CA GLU A 894 -38.85 8.84 -18.90
C GLU A 894 -40.25 8.22 -19.03
N ARG A 895 -40.73 8.05 -20.25
CA ARG A 895 -42.07 7.46 -20.53
C ARG A 895 -42.09 5.95 -20.29
N GLU A 896 -40.98 5.27 -20.46
CA GLU A 896 -40.82 3.85 -20.14
C GLU A 896 -40.65 3.62 -18.63
N SER A 897 -41.65 4.06 -17.82
CA SER A 897 -41.65 4.06 -16.34
C SER A 897 -41.57 2.67 -15.69
N HIS A 898 -41.48 1.59 -16.45
CA HIS A 898 -41.51 0.20 -15.98
C HIS A 898 -40.15 -0.51 -16.05
N TRP A 899 -39.07 0.22 -16.32
CA TRP A 899 -37.72 -0.33 -16.29
C TRP A 899 -37.30 -0.57 -14.82
N GLY A 900 -37.50 -1.83 -14.33
CA GLY A 900 -37.03 -2.26 -13.01
C GLY A 900 -38.07 -2.81 -12.04
N GLY A 901 -39.37 -2.93 -12.38
CA GLY A 901 -40.40 -3.54 -11.53
C GLY A 901 -40.94 -4.84 -12.14
N GLY A 902 -40.92 -5.93 -11.36
CA GLY A 902 -41.25 -7.28 -11.80
C GLY A 902 -42.61 -7.41 -12.47
N GLY A 903 -42.63 -8.12 -13.59
CA GLY A 903 -43.79 -8.71 -14.21
C GLY A 903 -44.65 -7.72 -14.98
N ALA A 904 -44.34 -7.50 -16.25
CA ALA A 904 -45.28 -6.83 -17.13
C ALA A 904 -45.14 -7.26 -18.59
N GLN A 905 -46.26 -7.51 -19.10
CA GLN A 905 -46.68 -7.69 -20.46
C GLN A 905 -46.16 -6.55 -21.33
N LEU A 906 -45.35 -6.88 -22.33
CA LEU A 906 -44.95 -5.98 -23.38
C LEU A 906 -46.18 -5.56 -24.20
N THR A 907 -46.63 -4.35 -24.05
CA THR A 907 -47.54 -3.73 -25.02
C THR A 907 -46.72 -3.15 -26.16
N PHE A 908 -46.58 -3.95 -27.20
CA PHE A 908 -46.21 -3.49 -28.54
C PHE A 908 -47.39 -2.71 -29.11
N PHE A 909 -47.09 -1.60 -29.79
CA PHE A 909 -47.92 -0.66 -30.54
C PHE A 909 -48.31 0.62 -29.79
N GLY A 910 -47.47 1.62 -29.97
CA GLY A 910 -47.86 3.00 -29.89
C GLY A 910 -47.47 3.70 -31.19
N GLU A 911 -48.48 4.01 -31.97
CA GLU A 911 -48.38 4.78 -33.21
C GLU A 911 -47.66 6.09 -33.00
N GLU A 912 -46.82 6.48 -33.97
CA GLU A 912 -46.21 7.80 -34.09
C GLU A 912 -47.28 8.90 -34.01
N SER A 913 -47.27 9.68 -32.95
CA SER A 913 -47.96 10.95 -32.94
C SER A 913 -47.06 12.02 -33.54
N PRO A 914 -47.42 12.60 -34.68
CA PRO A 914 -46.65 13.68 -35.28
C PRO A 914 -46.88 14.99 -34.53
N GLY A 915 -45.78 15.62 -34.08
CA GLY A 915 -45.82 17.02 -33.84
C GLY A 915 -45.59 17.56 -32.47
N ARG A 916 -44.35 17.46 -32.02
CA ARG A 916 -43.73 18.61 -31.31
C ARG A 916 -42.45 18.93 -32.08
N ARG A 917 -42.37 20.15 -32.61
CA ARG A 917 -41.18 20.70 -33.26
C ARG A 917 -40.01 20.45 -32.34
N ALA A 918 -38.95 19.79 -32.86
CA ALA A 918 -37.69 19.60 -32.20
C ALA A 918 -37.24 20.95 -31.60
N SER A 919 -37.21 21.04 -30.29
CA SER A 919 -36.47 22.10 -29.64
C SER A 919 -35.00 21.92 -30.05
N SER A 920 -34.38 22.98 -30.55
CA SER A 920 -32.95 22.94 -30.86
C SER A 920 -32.21 22.49 -29.61
N GLU A 921 -31.63 21.31 -29.69
CA GLU A 921 -30.83 20.70 -28.61
C GLU A 921 -29.79 21.72 -28.16
N ASN A 922 -29.77 22.03 -26.84
CA ASN A 922 -28.94 23.09 -26.30
C ASN A 922 -27.47 22.61 -26.22
N GLU A 923 -26.62 23.09 -27.16
CA GLU A 923 -25.19 22.76 -27.20
C GLU A 923 -24.49 22.96 -25.81
N GLN A 924 -24.91 23.96 -25.05
CA GLN A 924 -24.35 24.24 -23.73
C GLN A 924 -24.68 23.15 -22.68
N GLU A 925 -25.90 22.57 -22.80
CA GLU A 925 -26.28 21.45 -21.92
C GLU A 925 -25.55 20.17 -22.25
N LYS A 926 -25.33 19.87 -23.55
CA LYS A 926 -24.48 18.77 -23.97
C LYS A 926 -23.07 18.91 -23.42
N ILE A 927 -22.44 20.06 -23.58
CA ILE A 927 -21.10 20.35 -23.06
C ILE A 927 -21.07 20.14 -21.55
N ARG A 928 -22.07 20.62 -20.81
CA ARG A 928 -22.15 20.46 -19.35
C ARG A 928 -22.24 18.99 -18.94
N HIS A 929 -23.13 18.22 -19.59
CA HIS A 929 -23.31 16.81 -19.29
C HIS A 929 -22.07 15.97 -19.63
N GLU A 930 -21.46 16.20 -20.79
CA GLU A 930 -20.23 15.51 -21.18
C GLU A 930 -19.09 15.77 -20.18
N LYS A 931 -18.89 17.02 -19.75
CA LYS A 931 -17.90 17.39 -18.73
C LYS A 931 -18.18 16.75 -17.36
N GLU A 932 -19.44 16.72 -16.95
CA GLU A 932 -19.81 16.10 -15.68
C GLU A 932 -19.56 14.59 -15.68
N LEU A 933 -19.86 13.91 -16.81
CA LEU A 933 -19.81 12.46 -16.92
C LEU A 933 -18.45 11.91 -17.35
N MET A 934 -17.70 12.65 -18.17
CA MET A 934 -16.44 12.19 -18.77
C MET A 934 -15.21 13.05 -18.41
N GLY A 935 -15.42 14.21 -17.77
CA GLY A 935 -14.36 15.18 -17.48
C GLY A 935 -13.92 16.02 -18.68
N LEU A 936 -14.42 15.73 -19.87
CA LEU A 936 -14.12 16.42 -21.14
C LEU A 936 -15.38 16.52 -21.99
N THR A 937 -15.34 17.27 -23.09
CA THR A 937 -16.44 17.38 -24.04
C THR A 937 -15.96 17.16 -25.46
N PHE A 938 -16.71 16.38 -26.22
CA PHE A 938 -16.57 16.26 -27.67
C PHE A 938 -17.44 17.31 -28.39
N THR A 939 -18.58 17.66 -27.77
CA THR A 939 -19.42 18.76 -28.21
C THR A 939 -18.74 20.09 -27.91
N GLY A 940 -18.42 20.89 -28.91
CA GLY A 940 -17.80 22.20 -28.73
C GLY A 940 -16.29 22.19 -28.50
N ALA A 941 -15.61 21.12 -28.86
CA ALA A 941 -14.14 21.07 -28.92
C ALA A 941 -13.54 22.21 -29.72
N ARG A 942 -12.48 22.85 -29.23
CA ARG A 942 -11.90 24.07 -29.79
C ARG A 942 -10.40 24.03 -29.86
N VAL A 943 -9.85 24.70 -30.86
CA VAL A 943 -8.44 25.01 -31.00
C VAL A 943 -8.21 26.45 -30.56
N TYR A 944 -7.36 26.65 -29.54
CA TYR A 944 -6.95 27.99 -29.10
C TYR A 944 -5.60 28.34 -29.71
N ILE A 945 -5.54 29.45 -30.44
CA ILE A 945 -4.29 29.94 -31.04
C ILE A 945 -3.95 31.28 -30.40
N ARG A 946 -2.84 31.31 -29.71
CA ARG A 946 -2.33 32.51 -29.01
C ARG A 946 -1.55 33.40 -29.96
N VAL A 947 -2.05 34.57 -30.16
CA VAL A 947 -1.45 35.58 -31.04
C VAL A 947 -0.89 36.73 -30.20
N LYS A 948 0.40 36.67 -29.81
CA LYS A 948 1.02 37.64 -28.91
C LYS A 948 1.21 39.02 -29.56
N ARG A 949 1.57 39.10 -30.84
CA ARG A 949 1.70 40.33 -31.66
C ARG A 949 1.42 39.96 -33.11
N GLY A 950 0.62 40.71 -33.83
CA GLY A 950 0.39 40.42 -35.23
C GLY A 950 -0.40 41.50 -35.98
N GLY A 951 0.17 41.98 -37.07
CA GLY A 951 -0.50 42.84 -38.04
C GLY A 951 -1.43 42.08 -39.01
N PRO A 952 -2.12 42.77 -39.92
CA PRO A 952 -3.03 42.18 -40.91
C PRO A 952 -2.41 41.05 -41.75
N GLU A 953 -1.12 41.17 -42.06
CA GLU A 953 -0.41 40.19 -42.91
C GLU A 953 -0.21 38.87 -42.22
N MET A 954 0.14 38.88 -40.95
CA MET A 954 0.28 37.63 -40.12
C MET A 954 -1.06 36.94 -39.94
N LEU A 955 -2.17 37.69 -39.75
CA LEU A 955 -3.51 37.11 -39.68
C LEU A 955 -3.93 36.48 -41.02
N LYS A 956 -3.49 37.08 -42.16
CA LYS A 956 -3.70 36.51 -43.49
C LYS A 956 -2.93 35.20 -43.68
N GLN A 957 -1.66 35.15 -43.21
CA GLN A 957 -0.85 33.93 -43.24
C GLN A 957 -1.44 32.85 -42.32
N LEU A 958 -1.90 33.20 -41.13
CA LEU A 958 -2.60 32.27 -40.26
C LEU A 958 -3.86 31.73 -40.92
N GLY A 959 -4.64 32.58 -41.61
CA GLY A 959 -5.80 32.14 -42.40
C GLY A 959 -5.42 31.14 -43.49
N GLN A 960 -4.28 31.31 -44.15
CA GLN A 960 -3.78 30.35 -45.14
C GLN A 960 -3.35 29.01 -44.48
N VAL A 961 -2.76 29.06 -43.28
CA VAL A 961 -2.43 27.89 -42.51
C VAL A 961 -3.70 27.11 -42.14
N LEU A 962 -4.68 27.77 -41.54
CA LEU A 962 -5.94 27.12 -41.12
C LEU A 962 -6.69 26.51 -42.35
N ALA A 963 -6.66 27.16 -43.50
CA ALA A 963 -7.30 26.65 -44.72
C ALA A 963 -6.64 25.37 -45.28
N ARG A 964 -5.39 25.08 -44.93
CA ARG A 964 -4.70 23.84 -45.31
C ARG A 964 -5.09 22.64 -44.46
N HIS A 965 -5.70 22.88 -43.29
CA HIS A 965 -6.09 21.86 -42.34
C HIS A 965 -7.59 21.88 -42.04
N PRO A 966 -8.49 21.71 -43.06
CA PRO A 966 -9.92 21.77 -42.84
C PRO A 966 -10.43 20.63 -41.96
N GLY A 967 -11.38 20.92 -41.08
CA GLY A 967 -11.93 19.93 -40.14
C GLY A 967 -13.16 20.43 -39.39
N ASN A 968 -13.46 19.81 -38.24
CA ASN A 968 -14.69 20.08 -37.50
C ASN A 968 -14.48 20.94 -36.24
N TRP A 969 -13.24 21.19 -35.83
CA TRP A 969 -12.94 21.90 -34.59
C TRP A 969 -13.01 23.41 -34.80
N ARG A 970 -13.68 24.11 -33.91
CA ARG A 970 -13.76 25.58 -33.92
C ARG A 970 -12.43 26.18 -33.49
N VAL A 971 -12.05 27.30 -34.05
CA VAL A 971 -10.80 28.01 -33.74
C VAL A 971 -11.11 29.26 -32.94
N ARG A 972 -10.38 29.46 -31.84
CA ARG A 972 -10.38 30.68 -31.05
C ARG A 972 -9.02 31.35 -31.10
N LEU A 973 -8.98 32.62 -31.46
CA LEU A 973 -7.78 33.44 -31.34
C LEU A 973 -7.74 34.12 -29.98
N VAL A 974 -6.60 33.94 -29.27
CA VAL A 974 -6.36 34.49 -27.91
C VAL A 974 -5.27 35.54 -27.98
N ARG A 975 -5.61 36.80 -27.76
CA ARG A 975 -4.64 37.90 -27.63
C ARG A 975 -4.30 38.23 -26.19
N SER A 976 -5.27 38.10 -25.33
CA SER A 976 -5.10 38.21 -23.85
C SER A 976 -6.22 37.42 -23.16
N SER A 977 -6.18 37.31 -21.82
CA SER A 977 -7.24 36.66 -21.02
C SER A 977 -8.63 37.30 -21.19
N ARG A 978 -8.69 38.55 -21.70
CA ARG A 978 -9.94 39.29 -21.95
C ARG A 978 -10.26 39.48 -23.43
N ASP A 979 -9.36 39.19 -24.38
CA ASP A 979 -9.56 39.31 -25.83
C ASP A 979 -9.40 37.93 -26.48
N VAL A 980 -10.52 37.16 -26.44
CA VAL A 980 -10.67 35.86 -27.10
C VAL A 980 -11.76 35.96 -28.14
N ARG A 981 -11.43 35.65 -29.40
CA ARG A 981 -12.38 35.71 -30.54
C ARG A 981 -12.51 34.36 -31.19
N GLU A 982 -13.75 33.85 -31.27
CA GLU A 982 -14.07 32.66 -32.07
C GLU A 982 -14.15 33.01 -33.56
N LEU A 983 -13.48 32.22 -34.37
CA LEU A 983 -13.55 32.37 -35.83
C LEU A 983 -14.82 31.70 -36.36
N GLY A 984 -15.35 32.22 -37.46
CA GLY A 984 -16.53 31.63 -38.10
C GLY A 984 -16.29 30.22 -38.66
N ASP A 985 -17.36 29.51 -39.00
CA ASP A 985 -17.35 28.08 -39.38
C ASP A 985 -16.42 27.72 -40.55
N ARG A 986 -16.15 28.66 -41.45
CA ARG A 986 -15.18 28.48 -42.56
C ARG A 986 -13.74 28.25 -42.10
N TRP A 987 -13.42 28.50 -40.81
CA TRP A 987 -12.09 28.35 -40.22
C TRP A 987 -12.01 27.16 -39.29
N ARG A 988 -12.94 26.23 -39.34
CA ARG A 988 -12.85 24.98 -38.60
C ARG A 988 -11.68 24.15 -39.13
N VAL A 989 -10.94 23.54 -38.17
CA VAL A 989 -9.72 22.78 -38.47
C VAL A 989 -9.77 21.35 -37.96
N GLN A 990 -8.95 20.51 -38.57
CA GLN A 990 -8.63 19.19 -38.07
C GLN A 990 -7.42 19.31 -37.15
N PRO A 991 -7.54 18.98 -35.87
CA PRO A 991 -6.39 18.96 -34.96
C PRO A 991 -5.37 17.91 -35.39
N GLY A 992 -4.07 18.21 -35.13
CA GLY A 992 -3.01 17.28 -35.51
C GLY A 992 -1.64 17.95 -35.63
N PRO A 993 -0.57 17.12 -35.73
CA PRO A 993 0.81 17.63 -35.74
C PRO A 993 1.10 18.58 -36.92
N GLY A 994 0.49 18.38 -38.06
CA GLY A 994 0.62 19.28 -39.19
C GLY A 994 0.11 20.68 -38.90
N LEU A 995 -1.10 20.81 -38.31
CA LEU A 995 -1.64 22.08 -37.87
C LEU A 995 -0.80 22.71 -36.78
N THR A 996 -0.35 21.90 -35.79
CA THR A 996 0.51 22.36 -34.69
C THR A 996 1.82 22.93 -35.24
N SER A 997 2.51 22.16 -36.09
CA SER A 997 3.78 22.55 -36.69
C SER A 997 3.64 23.83 -37.54
N ASP A 998 2.61 23.93 -38.39
CA ASP A 998 2.41 25.09 -39.25
C ASP A 998 2.05 26.36 -38.45
N VAL A 999 1.27 26.21 -37.35
CA VAL A 999 0.89 27.35 -36.50
C VAL A 999 2.10 27.77 -35.64
N GLU A 1000 2.86 26.85 -35.11
CA GLU A 1000 4.03 27.14 -34.28
C GLU A 1000 5.20 27.67 -35.08
N ALA A 1001 5.37 27.24 -36.33
CA ALA A 1001 6.33 27.83 -37.23
C ALA A 1001 6.01 29.30 -37.54
N LEU A 1002 4.72 29.66 -37.55
CA LEU A 1002 4.29 31.04 -37.80
C LEU A 1002 4.29 31.92 -36.53
N LEU A 1003 3.90 31.37 -35.40
CA LEU A 1003 3.59 32.14 -34.16
C LEU A 1003 4.51 31.82 -32.96
N GLY A 1004 5.36 30.81 -33.08
CA GLY A 1004 6.25 30.32 -32.07
C GLY A 1004 5.69 29.12 -31.29
N GLU A 1005 6.58 28.34 -30.65
CA GLU A 1005 6.25 27.15 -29.88
C GLU A 1005 5.23 27.45 -28.77
N GLY A 1006 4.26 26.56 -28.56
CA GLY A 1006 3.18 26.69 -27.57
C GLY A 1006 2.13 27.75 -27.94
N SER A 1007 2.07 28.19 -29.20
CA SER A 1007 1.05 29.13 -29.67
C SER A 1007 -0.30 28.49 -29.99
N ILE A 1008 -0.37 27.16 -30.06
CA ILE A 1008 -1.61 26.41 -30.29
C ILE A 1008 -1.89 25.49 -29.13
N VAL A 1009 -3.16 25.42 -28.71
CA VAL A 1009 -3.62 24.52 -27.63
C VAL A 1009 -4.96 23.92 -28.04
N TYR A 1010 -5.10 22.62 -27.90
CA TYR A 1010 -6.34 21.90 -28.12
C TYR A 1010 -7.12 21.86 -26.81
N HIS A 1011 -8.39 22.25 -26.82
CA HIS A 1011 -9.19 22.36 -25.60
C HIS A 1011 -10.48 21.54 -25.72
N LEU A 1012 -10.55 20.52 -24.89
CA LEU A 1012 -11.69 19.62 -24.74
C LEU A 1012 -12.42 19.83 -23.40
N THR A 1013 -11.89 20.69 -22.53
CA THR A 1013 -12.43 20.93 -21.18
C THR A 1013 -13.14 22.27 -21.01
#